data_f463a880058362c264c9da613e4f6bdb
#
_entry.id   f463a880058362c264c9da613e4f6bdb
#
_cell.length_a   1.000
_cell.length_b   1.000
_cell.length_c   1.000
_cell.angle_alpha   90.00
_cell.angle_beta   90.00
_cell.angle_gamma   90.00
#
_symmetry.space_group_name_H-M   'P 1'
#
loop_
_entity.id
_entity.type
_entity.pdbx_description
1 polymer ?
#
loop_
_entity_poly.entity_id
_entity_poly.type
_entity_poly.pdbx_seq_one_letter_code
_entity_poly.pdbx_strand_id
1 'polypeptide(L)'
;MGFIAGLQTSLSGMKVAQSQLEVISRNVANADTVGYSRKIGNQKNLVLDGSSIGVTFNGTTRAFDEGLLKSYLSSNTSSGALNAKTTYFAKAEILLGTPQSDNSIAANVSNLQKYFDTFASDVTSSAGRYSLLTAADTVTSRLNSISSEIQKLRGDTDMEIRDSVESINKLLDQLDELNDKIVKYNVLGYDGTADLEDQRDAALRELSEYIDITYFKRDNGAIVIQTSGGETLLDKDPHYLSHNAIAQASASTTYAGGSIDGIYLDGEDITSQIRGGKIKGLIEVRDESLPSLQSQLDELAGVLKKQINNVHNQGTAYPNTPSNLTGTREFIDIANQRIRLDQGDVRFIIFDQEGNQVATDTLRGQINFTEGTLDEMATQIQNWLNDADGSNLPQATVSFDNKGQLVIDTGDSNYSISIMDEALSTPGSTQQNAVISFDGNADGLYDRTFEGFSSFFGLNDFFDSNSNDSIYDSKVMSKNANLGVKNTITLSFSDQNHGLNFGNIEIYPNDSLQSIVNKINSNPDINENIRASLIPNGDGFMLRIEDVTGNQLEISETTVPQSGFIERIGLSVSNCGMAGSLSVRKDLKVSPEQIAGGTPEFNPTSGKYEQNPATNNIANALSKVFSDTQTFAQSGSIAKTDTTLANYASTFVGNIASQASSYDEALTYQQTLTSSIATKEAKISGVDIDQELSQMIIFQQTYAACAKAFTASKEIMDMLLNIV
;
A
#
# COMPACT_ATOMS: atom_id res chain seq x y z
N MET A 1 -1.16 54.57 -65.83
CA MET A 1 -1.18 53.88 -64.52
C MET A 1 -1.77 52.47 -64.57
N GLY A 2 -2.77 52.15 -65.42
CA GLY A 2 -3.40 50.83 -65.43
C GLY A 2 -2.51 49.62 -65.82
N PHE A 3 -1.53 49.84 -66.72
CA PHE A 3 -0.66 48.69 -67.15
C PHE A 3 0.35 48.25 -66.11
N ILE A 4 0.95 49.18 -65.35
CA ILE A 4 1.88 48.84 -64.26
C ILE A 4 1.12 48.14 -63.18
N ALA A 5 -0.10 48.58 -62.87
CA ALA A 5 -0.97 47.88 -61.91
C ALA A 5 -1.33 46.47 -62.42
N GLY A 6 -1.60 46.25 -63.68
CA GLY A 6 -1.86 44.90 -64.26
C GLY A 6 -0.66 43.96 -64.14
N LEU A 7 0.55 44.46 -64.44
CA LEU A 7 1.79 43.71 -64.26
C LEU A 7 2.04 43.35 -62.81
N GLN A 8 1.85 44.28 -61.87
CA GLN A 8 1.99 44.03 -60.43
C GLN A 8 0.96 43.05 -59.94
N THR A 9 -0.29 43.17 -60.36
CA THR A 9 -1.36 42.24 -59.99
C THR A 9 -1.05 40.81 -60.46
N SER A 10 -0.63 40.65 -61.72
CA SER A 10 -0.28 39.35 -62.29
C SER A 10 0.95 38.73 -61.57
N LEU A 11 1.99 39.53 -61.31
CA LEU A 11 3.19 39.07 -60.61
C LEU A 11 2.86 38.66 -59.17
N SER A 12 2.05 39.46 -58.48
CA SER A 12 1.60 39.12 -57.13
C SER A 12 0.78 37.84 -57.09
N GLY A 13 -0.12 37.64 -58.05
CA GLY A 13 -0.89 36.40 -58.19
C GLY A 13 -0.03 35.16 -58.46
N MET A 14 1.01 35.30 -59.34
CA MET A 14 1.96 34.20 -59.56
C MET A 14 2.74 33.82 -58.24
N LYS A 15 3.22 34.83 -57.52
CA LYS A 15 3.92 34.59 -56.24
C LYS A 15 3.04 33.88 -55.25
N VAL A 16 1.79 34.32 -55.06
CA VAL A 16 0.84 33.69 -54.15
C VAL A 16 0.53 32.26 -54.59
N ALA A 17 0.28 32.02 -55.89
CA ALA A 17 0.04 30.68 -56.41
C ALA A 17 1.24 29.75 -56.18
N GLN A 18 2.47 30.25 -56.31
CA GLN A 18 3.69 29.50 -56.02
C GLN A 18 3.76 29.14 -54.54
N SER A 19 3.55 30.09 -53.62
CA SER A 19 3.55 29.82 -52.19
C SER A 19 2.46 28.82 -51.77
N GLN A 20 1.27 28.89 -52.38
CA GLN A 20 0.21 27.90 -52.17
C GLN A 20 0.61 26.51 -52.65
N LEU A 21 1.27 26.40 -53.80
CA LEU A 21 1.79 25.11 -54.30
C LEU A 21 2.88 24.52 -53.38
N GLU A 22 3.72 25.37 -52.78
CA GLU A 22 4.72 24.94 -51.76
C GLU A 22 4.03 24.41 -50.51
N VAL A 23 2.96 25.05 -50.02
CA VAL A 23 2.17 24.58 -48.85
C VAL A 23 1.52 23.23 -49.17
N ILE A 24 0.85 23.10 -50.34
CA ILE A 24 0.21 21.85 -50.76
C ILE A 24 1.25 20.72 -50.88
N SER A 25 2.41 21.00 -51.49
CA SER A 25 3.48 20.00 -51.64
C SER A 25 3.99 19.52 -50.26
N ARG A 26 4.09 20.43 -49.27
CA ARG A 26 4.44 20.05 -47.88
C ARG A 26 3.36 19.21 -47.23
N ASN A 27 2.08 19.54 -47.42
CA ASN A 27 0.95 18.76 -46.94
C ASN A 27 1.00 17.33 -47.49
N VAL A 28 1.12 17.19 -48.81
CA VAL A 28 1.18 15.88 -49.48
C VAL A 28 2.39 15.07 -49.02
N ALA A 29 3.56 15.71 -48.87
CA ALA A 29 4.79 15.03 -48.42
C ALA A 29 4.71 14.53 -46.98
N ASN A 30 3.89 15.18 -46.14
CA ASN A 30 3.74 14.85 -44.73
C ASN A 30 2.37 14.21 -44.37
N ALA A 31 1.61 13.76 -45.36
CA ALA A 31 0.26 13.23 -45.15
C ALA A 31 0.22 12.06 -44.18
N ASP A 32 1.26 11.22 -44.15
CA ASP A 32 1.40 10.06 -43.26
C ASP A 32 2.27 10.36 -42.02
N THR A 33 2.73 11.61 -41.81
CA THR A 33 3.55 11.99 -40.67
C THR A 33 2.66 12.16 -39.44
N VAL A 34 2.90 11.34 -38.40
CA VAL A 34 2.15 11.40 -37.14
C VAL A 34 2.30 12.79 -36.49
N GLY A 35 1.18 13.39 -36.10
CA GLY A 35 1.17 14.71 -35.47
C GLY A 35 1.26 15.91 -36.44
N TYR A 36 1.39 15.67 -37.72
CA TYR A 36 1.35 16.75 -38.73
C TYR A 36 -0.07 17.22 -38.94
N SER A 37 -0.30 18.53 -38.80
CA SER A 37 -1.58 19.16 -39.16
C SER A 37 -1.53 19.77 -40.55
N ARG A 38 -2.64 19.66 -41.29
CA ARG A 38 -2.80 20.28 -42.59
C ARG A 38 -2.55 21.78 -42.52
N LYS A 39 -1.61 22.30 -43.33
CA LYS A 39 -1.31 23.73 -43.44
C LYS A 39 -2.19 24.38 -44.50
N ILE A 40 -2.69 25.57 -44.17
CA ILE A 40 -3.56 26.38 -45.03
C ILE A 40 -2.83 27.68 -45.29
N GLY A 41 -2.50 27.93 -46.58
CA GLY A 41 -1.89 29.18 -46.99
C GLY A 41 -2.93 30.30 -47.01
N ASN A 42 -2.65 31.36 -46.26
CA ASN A 42 -3.52 32.54 -46.23
C ASN A 42 -3.09 33.57 -47.27
N GLN A 43 -4.07 34.23 -47.85
CA GLN A 43 -3.82 35.34 -48.79
C GLN A 43 -4.58 36.60 -48.38
N LYS A 44 -3.97 37.76 -48.60
CA LYS A 44 -4.53 39.05 -48.29
C LYS A 44 -4.53 39.97 -49.52
N ASN A 45 -5.59 40.74 -49.65
CA ASN A 45 -5.66 41.77 -50.68
C ASN A 45 -4.64 42.87 -50.40
N LEU A 46 -3.82 43.23 -51.42
CA LEU A 46 -2.89 44.35 -51.34
C LEU A 46 -3.61 45.59 -51.87
N VAL A 47 -3.87 46.55 -50.98
CA VAL A 47 -4.59 47.80 -51.26
C VAL A 47 -3.63 48.97 -51.16
N LEU A 48 -3.63 49.84 -52.14
CA LEU A 48 -2.93 51.12 -52.16
C LEU A 48 -3.94 52.22 -52.53
N ASP A 49 -4.03 53.25 -51.72
CA ASP A 49 -4.96 54.39 -51.89
C ASP A 49 -6.43 53.96 -52.12
N GLY A 50 -6.88 52.93 -51.39
CA GLY A 50 -8.25 52.43 -51.52
C GLY A 50 -8.53 51.53 -52.69
N SER A 51 -7.56 51.33 -53.61
CA SER A 51 -7.65 50.44 -54.74
C SER A 51 -6.88 49.17 -54.58
N SER A 52 -7.49 48.02 -54.94
CA SER A 52 -6.81 46.74 -54.97
C SER A 52 -5.76 46.69 -56.05
N ILE A 53 -4.48 46.53 -55.72
CA ILE A 53 -3.36 46.47 -56.69
C ILE A 53 -2.75 45.08 -56.81
N GLY A 54 -3.26 44.10 -56.04
CA GLY A 54 -2.75 42.71 -56.07
C GLY A 54 -3.13 41.89 -54.86
N VAL A 55 -2.46 40.77 -54.68
CA VAL A 55 -2.59 39.86 -53.59
C VAL A 55 -1.22 39.56 -52.96
N THR A 56 -1.16 39.30 -51.68
CA THR A 56 0.07 38.84 -51.01
C THR A 56 -0.19 37.59 -50.18
N PHE A 57 0.76 36.71 -50.13
CA PHE A 57 0.75 35.60 -49.21
C PHE A 57 0.94 36.11 -47.76
N ASN A 58 0.06 35.69 -46.86
CA ASN A 58 0.00 36.21 -45.49
C ASN A 58 0.27 35.07 -44.48
N GLY A 59 1.26 34.22 -44.79
CA GLY A 59 1.67 33.13 -43.97
C GLY A 59 0.76 31.90 -44.01
N THR A 60 1.10 30.89 -43.24
CA THR A 60 0.36 29.65 -43.10
C THR A 60 -0.32 29.55 -41.74
N THR A 61 -1.54 29.02 -41.73
CA THR A 61 -2.23 28.55 -40.52
C THR A 61 -2.45 27.06 -40.62
N ARG A 62 -2.74 26.41 -39.50
CA ARG A 62 -3.03 24.97 -39.47
C ARG A 62 -4.53 24.69 -39.32
N ALA A 63 -5.00 23.58 -39.87
CA ALA A 63 -6.30 23.04 -39.57
C ALA A 63 -6.22 22.37 -38.20
N PHE A 64 -6.91 22.94 -37.21
CA PHE A 64 -6.74 22.52 -35.80
C PHE A 64 -8.02 22.78 -35.00
N ASP A 65 -8.36 21.84 -34.12
CA ASP A 65 -9.46 21.97 -33.16
C ASP A 65 -8.92 21.85 -31.75
N GLU A 66 -8.86 22.97 -31.04
CA GLU A 66 -8.36 23.04 -29.66
C GLU A 66 -9.21 22.22 -28.68
N GLY A 67 -10.51 22.13 -28.89
CA GLY A 67 -11.43 21.35 -28.04
C GLY A 67 -11.16 19.85 -28.13
N LEU A 68 -10.86 19.37 -29.37
CA LEU A 68 -10.47 17.96 -29.55
C LEU A 68 -9.10 17.66 -28.92
N LEU A 69 -8.12 18.57 -29.09
CA LEU A 69 -6.83 18.38 -28.39
C LEU A 69 -7.00 18.30 -26.87
N LYS A 70 -7.74 19.25 -26.26
CA LYS A 70 -8.02 19.22 -24.83
C LYS A 70 -8.72 17.92 -24.40
N SER A 71 -9.67 17.45 -25.20
CA SER A 71 -10.35 16.16 -24.94
C SER A 71 -9.40 14.97 -25.06
N TYR A 72 -8.49 15.02 -26.04
CA TYR A 72 -7.44 14.01 -26.20
C TYR A 72 -6.51 13.98 -24.97
N LEU A 73 -5.98 15.14 -24.54
CA LEU A 73 -5.10 15.25 -23.38
C LEU A 73 -5.75 14.66 -22.12
N SER A 74 -7.01 15.04 -21.85
CA SER A 74 -7.76 14.50 -20.70
C SER A 74 -7.96 12.97 -20.77
N SER A 75 -8.28 12.46 -21.97
CA SER A 75 -8.44 11.02 -22.18
C SER A 75 -7.12 10.28 -22.06
N ASN A 76 -6.03 10.84 -22.57
CA ASN A 76 -4.68 10.28 -22.48
C ASN A 76 -4.17 10.23 -21.04
N THR A 77 -4.43 11.29 -20.27
CA THR A 77 -4.16 11.34 -18.82
C THR A 77 -4.83 10.19 -18.07
N SER A 78 -6.10 9.93 -18.37
CA SER A 78 -6.83 8.81 -17.76
C SER A 78 -6.25 7.45 -18.18
N SER A 79 -5.84 7.31 -19.45
CA SER A 79 -5.16 6.11 -19.96
C SER A 79 -3.83 5.87 -19.24
N GLY A 80 -3.03 6.92 -19.01
CA GLY A 80 -1.76 6.83 -18.27
C GLY A 80 -1.92 6.27 -16.86
N ALA A 81 -2.90 6.78 -16.11
CA ALA A 81 -3.19 6.30 -14.76
C ALA A 81 -3.67 4.85 -14.74
N LEU A 82 -4.58 4.47 -15.64
CA LEU A 82 -5.09 3.11 -15.75
C LEU A 82 -4.00 2.12 -16.19
N ASN A 83 -3.13 2.52 -17.11
CA ASN A 83 -2.03 1.68 -17.58
C ASN A 83 -1.05 1.34 -16.45
N ALA A 84 -0.71 2.31 -15.60
CA ALA A 84 0.11 2.07 -14.41
C ALA A 84 -0.56 1.05 -13.47
N LYS A 85 -1.84 1.23 -13.16
CA LYS A 85 -2.60 0.29 -12.31
C LYS A 85 -2.67 -1.11 -12.92
N THR A 86 -3.07 -1.23 -14.18
CA THR A 86 -3.17 -2.53 -14.88
C THR A 86 -1.84 -3.27 -14.85
N THR A 87 -0.72 -2.56 -15.09
CA THR A 87 0.62 -3.15 -15.09
C THR A 87 0.98 -3.76 -13.73
N TYR A 88 0.74 -3.04 -12.63
CA TYR A 88 1.11 -3.53 -11.30
C TYR A 88 0.14 -4.56 -10.76
N PHE A 89 -1.15 -4.46 -11.07
CA PHE A 89 -2.13 -5.49 -10.70
C PHE A 89 -1.91 -6.79 -11.46
N ALA A 90 -1.51 -6.76 -12.73
CA ALA A 90 -1.10 -7.95 -13.47
C ALA A 90 0.13 -8.64 -12.83
N LYS A 91 1.12 -7.86 -12.35
CA LYS A 91 2.25 -8.41 -11.60
C LYS A 91 1.80 -9.04 -10.27
N ALA A 92 0.90 -8.39 -9.54
CA ALA A 92 0.36 -8.90 -8.28
C ALA A 92 -0.48 -10.18 -8.49
N GLU A 93 -1.27 -10.26 -9.55
CA GLU A 93 -2.03 -11.46 -9.92
C GLU A 93 -1.10 -12.65 -10.22
N ILE A 94 -0.03 -12.43 -10.99
CA ILE A 94 0.98 -13.47 -11.28
C ILE A 94 1.63 -13.95 -9.98
N LEU A 95 1.96 -13.05 -9.06
CA LEU A 95 2.55 -13.37 -7.77
C LEU A 95 1.65 -14.29 -6.93
N LEU A 96 0.35 -14.02 -6.89
CA LEU A 96 -0.58 -14.76 -6.04
C LEU A 96 -1.06 -16.07 -6.69
N GLY A 97 -1.04 -16.13 -8.01
CA GLY A 97 -1.59 -17.25 -8.79
C GLY A 97 -3.10 -17.27 -8.78
N THR A 98 -3.69 -18.27 -9.44
CA THR A 98 -5.12 -18.48 -9.41
C THR A 98 -5.54 -19.23 -8.12
N PRO A 99 -6.76 -19.02 -7.60
CA PRO A 99 -7.23 -19.73 -6.39
C PRO A 99 -7.14 -21.25 -6.50
N GLN A 100 -7.20 -21.81 -7.71
CA GLN A 100 -7.15 -23.25 -7.98
C GLN A 100 -5.72 -23.79 -8.17
N SER A 101 -4.70 -22.93 -8.19
CA SER A 101 -3.31 -23.39 -8.33
C SER A 101 -2.81 -24.01 -7.02
N ASP A 102 -2.06 -25.11 -7.12
CA ASP A 102 -1.47 -25.81 -5.97
C ASP A 102 -0.53 -24.90 -5.14
N ASN A 103 0.00 -23.85 -5.74
CA ASN A 103 0.89 -22.89 -5.12
C ASN A 103 0.18 -21.64 -4.58
N SER A 104 -1.15 -21.55 -4.69
CA SER A 104 -1.90 -20.44 -4.11
C SER A 104 -1.86 -20.50 -2.59
N ILE A 105 -1.96 -19.34 -1.94
CA ILE A 105 -2.03 -19.30 -0.47
C ILE A 105 -3.27 -20.04 0.05
N ALA A 106 -4.37 -20.02 -0.68
CA ALA A 106 -5.59 -20.74 -0.34
C ALA A 106 -5.39 -22.27 -0.36
N ALA A 107 -4.69 -22.79 -1.38
CA ALA A 107 -4.34 -24.20 -1.46
C ALA A 107 -3.39 -24.62 -0.34
N ASN A 108 -2.41 -23.78 -0.01
CA ASN A 108 -1.46 -24.05 1.07
C ASN A 108 -2.14 -24.07 2.45
N VAL A 109 -3.09 -23.16 2.73
CA VAL A 109 -3.90 -23.16 3.95
C VAL A 109 -4.78 -24.43 4.02
N SER A 110 -5.43 -24.81 2.92
CA SER A 110 -6.23 -26.03 2.86
C SER A 110 -5.38 -27.30 3.04
N ASN A 111 -4.15 -27.29 2.52
CA ASN A 111 -3.22 -28.39 2.71
C ASN A 111 -2.74 -28.49 4.16
N LEU A 112 -2.47 -27.36 4.81
CA LEU A 112 -2.13 -27.32 6.25
C LEU A 112 -3.27 -27.90 7.09
N GLN A 113 -4.54 -27.56 6.79
CA GLN A 113 -5.72 -28.20 7.42
C GLN A 113 -5.64 -29.71 7.35
N LYS A 114 -5.42 -30.26 6.14
CA LYS A 114 -5.32 -31.71 5.94
C LYS A 114 -4.27 -32.37 6.82
N TYR A 115 -3.13 -31.70 7.06
CA TYR A 115 -2.09 -32.26 7.94
C TYR A 115 -2.46 -32.14 9.42
N PHE A 116 -3.20 -31.12 9.84
CA PHE A 116 -3.79 -31.09 11.20
C PHE A 116 -4.84 -32.18 11.37
N ASP A 117 -5.67 -32.47 10.36
CA ASP A 117 -6.63 -33.59 10.39
C ASP A 117 -5.92 -34.94 10.51
N THR A 118 -4.80 -35.11 9.80
CA THR A 118 -3.97 -36.32 9.88
C THR A 118 -3.35 -36.46 11.26
N PHE A 119 -2.81 -35.37 11.82
CA PHE A 119 -2.25 -35.34 13.17
C PHE A 119 -3.33 -35.63 14.24
N ALA A 120 -4.54 -35.09 14.09
CA ALA A 120 -5.65 -35.36 14.98
C ALA A 120 -6.10 -36.84 14.97
N SER A 121 -5.95 -37.52 13.84
CA SER A 121 -6.29 -38.95 13.70
C SER A 121 -5.25 -39.89 14.32
N ASP A 122 -3.96 -39.47 14.37
CA ASP A 122 -2.86 -40.22 15.01
C ASP A 122 -1.80 -39.25 15.53
N VAL A 123 -1.97 -38.81 16.79
CA VAL A 123 -1.06 -37.91 17.50
C VAL A 123 0.27 -38.56 17.86
N THR A 124 0.36 -39.89 17.77
CA THR A 124 1.59 -40.63 18.11
C THR A 124 2.55 -40.76 16.93
N SER A 125 2.09 -40.47 15.71
CA SER A 125 2.87 -40.61 14.48
C SER A 125 3.96 -39.54 14.36
N SER A 126 5.22 -39.90 14.54
CA SER A 126 6.36 -39.01 14.28
C SER A 126 6.37 -38.50 12.83
N ALA A 127 6.07 -39.37 11.86
CA ALA A 127 5.97 -38.96 10.44
C ALA A 127 4.85 -37.95 10.21
N GLY A 128 3.71 -38.09 10.91
CA GLY A 128 2.58 -37.14 10.87
C GLY A 128 3.00 -35.77 11.38
N ARG A 129 3.72 -35.69 12.49
CA ARG A 129 4.25 -34.42 13.07
C ARG A 129 5.24 -33.73 12.15
N TYR A 130 6.19 -34.46 11.54
CA TYR A 130 7.11 -33.89 10.54
C TYR A 130 6.37 -33.34 9.31
N SER A 131 5.37 -34.06 8.83
CA SER A 131 4.56 -33.63 7.69
C SER A 131 3.75 -32.38 8.01
N LEU A 132 3.20 -32.28 9.23
CA LEU A 132 2.49 -31.09 9.71
C LEU A 132 3.43 -29.86 9.75
N LEU A 133 4.62 -30.01 10.35
CA LEU A 133 5.60 -28.92 10.38
C LEU A 133 6.04 -28.49 8.99
N THR A 134 6.24 -29.44 8.07
CA THR A 134 6.58 -29.13 6.68
C THR A 134 5.45 -28.33 5.99
N ALA A 135 4.21 -28.70 6.22
CA ALA A 135 3.07 -27.96 5.68
C ALA A 135 2.95 -26.56 6.30
N ALA A 136 3.18 -26.44 7.60
CA ALA A 136 3.20 -25.15 8.29
C ALA A 136 4.35 -24.24 7.79
N ASP A 137 5.54 -24.78 7.58
CA ASP A 137 6.66 -24.07 6.97
C ASP A 137 6.36 -23.63 5.52
N THR A 138 5.63 -24.45 4.77
CA THR A 138 5.21 -24.08 3.42
C THR A 138 4.28 -22.87 3.42
N VAL A 139 3.30 -22.84 4.33
CA VAL A 139 2.38 -21.70 4.47
C VAL A 139 3.14 -20.44 4.89
N THR A 140 3.97 -20.52 5.93
CA THR A 140 4.72 -19.36 6.42
C THR A 140 5.70 -18.82 5.38
N SER A 141 6.42 -19.70 4.70
CA SER A 141 7.34 -19.33 3.61
C SER A 141 6.60 -18.68 2.45
N ARG A 142 5.39 -19.14 2.13
CA ARG A 142 4.57 -18.53 1.07
C ARG A 142 4.08 -17.14 1.47
N LEU A 143 3.61 -16.96 2.70
CA LEU A 143 3.23 -15.65 3.24
C LEU A 143 4.41 -14.66 3.20
N ASN A 144 5.57 -15.11 3.68
CA ASN A 144 6.80 -14.30 3.67
C ASN A 144 7.21 -13.88 2.24
N SER A 145 7.17 -14.83 1.29
CA SER A 145 7.50 -14.56 -0.11
C SER A 145 6.56 -13.56 -0.76
N ILE A 146 5.24 -13.71 -0.54
CA ILE A 146 4.23 -12.78 -1.07
C ILE A 146 4.44 -11.38 -0.46
N SER A 147 4.61 -11.29 0.85
CA SER A 147 4.86 -10.03 1.55
C SER A 147 6.12 -9.33 1.01
N SER A 148 7.23 -10.05 0.88
CA SER A 148 8.48 -9.52 0.34
C SER A 148 8.34 -8.98 -1.08
N GLU A 149 7.63 -9.70 -1.95
CA GLU A 149 7.43 -9.25 -3.34
C GLU A 149 6.46 -8.06 -3.43
N ILE A 150 5.45 -7.96 -2.54
CA ILE A 150 4.61 -6.77 -2.43
C ILE A 150 5.49 -5.54 -2.08
N GLN A 151 6.40 -5.65 -1.12
CA GLN A 151 7.28 -4.55 -0.77
C GLN A 151 8.24 -4.19 -1.90
N LYS A 152 8.73 -5.16 -2.65
CA LYS A 152 9.54 -4.93 -3.84
C LYS A 152 8.74 -4.21 -4.93
N LEU A 153 7.49 -4.63 -5.21
CA LEU A 153 6.62 -3.92 -6.15
C LEU A 153 6.38 -2.48 -5.74
N ARG A 154 6.26 -2.19 -4.42
CA ARG A 154 6.15 -0.81 -3.91
C ARG A 154 7.40 0.01 -4.18
N GLY A 155 8.58 -0.56 -3.96
CA GLY A 155 9.86 0.08 -4.31
C GLY A 155 10.01 0.32 -5.82
N ASP A 156 9.64 -0.67 -6.64
CA ASP A 156 9.66 -0.53 -8.12
C ASP A 156 8.71 0.58 -8.59
N THR A 157 7.53 0.69 -7.96
CA THR A 157 6.56 1.76 -8.25
C THR A 157 7.13 3.13 -7.91
N ASP A 158 7.82 3.25 -6.80
CA ASP A 158 8.41 4.50 -6.33
C ASP A 158 9.57 4.96 -7.22
N MET A 159 10.40 4.02 -7.68
CA MET A 159 11.43 4.28 -8.71
C MET A 159 10.80 4.74 -10.03
N GLU A 160 9.68 4.13 -10.45
CA GLU A 160 8.98 4.53 -11.67
C GLU A 160 8.34 5.92 -11.56
N ILE A 161 7.96 6.37 -10.35
CA ILE A 161 7.55 7.77 -10.09
C ILE A 161 8.73 8.71 -10.34
N ARG A 162 9.90 8.42 -9.83
CA ARG A 162 11.12 9.22 -10.08
C ARG A 162 11.42 9.33 -11.57
N ASP A 163 11.41 8.22 -12.28
CA ASP A 163 11.72 8.18 -13.72
C ASP A 163 10.67 8.95 -14.53
N SER A 164 9.41 8.93 -14.08
CA SER A 164 8.32 9.72 -14.66
C SER A 164 8.49 11.21 -14.41
N VAL A 165 8.94 11.61 -13.21
CA VAL A 165 9.29 13.00 -12.88
C VAL A 165 10.42 13.52 -13.77
N GLU A 166 11.46 12.73 -13.99
CA GLU A 166 12.55 13.09 -14.91
C GLU A 166 12.06 13.27 -16.36
N SER A 167 11.13 12.42 -16.81
CA SER A 167 10.54 12.51 -18.14
C SER A 167 9.69 13.78 -18.29
N ILE A 168 8.90 14.13 -17.27
CA ILE A 168 8.13 15.37 -17.24
C ILE A 168 9.05 16.59 -17.35
N ASN A 169 10.12 16.64 -16.55
CA ASN A 169 11.05 17.76 -16.59
C ASN A 169 11.70 17.94 -17.97
N LYS A 170 12.08 16.86 -18.65
CA LYS A 170 12.59 16.92 -20.03
C LYS A 170 11.55 17.45 -21.02
N LEU A 171 10.28 17.07 -20.86
CA LEU A 171 9.19 17.57 -21.70
C LEU A 171 8.90 19.04 -21.43
N LEU A 172 9.02 19.51 -20.19
CA LEU A 172 8.90 20.93 -19.84
C LEU A 172 10.01 21.77 -20.50
N ASP A 173 11.27 21.29 -20.50
CA ASP A 173 12.37 21.93 -21.23
C ASP A 173 12.09 22.04 -22.72
N GLN A 174 11.60 20.97 -23.34
CA GLN A 174 11.25 20.94 -24.76
C GLN A 174 10.09 21.92 -25.09
N LEU A 175 9.08 21.98 -24.23
CA LEU A 175 7.93 22.87 -24.38
C LEU A 175 8.33 24.33 -24.22
N ASP A 176 9.25 24.64 -23.33
CA ASP A 176 9.82 25.98 -23.14
C ASP A 176 10.60 26.43 -24.38
N GLU A 177 11.50 25.59 -24.89
CA GLU A 177 12.24 25.87 -26.12
C GLU A 177 11.31 26.13 -27.33
N LEU A 178 10.22 25.35 -27.42
CA LEU A 178 9.22 25.54 -28.48
C LEU A 178 8.41 26.83 -28.29
N ASN A 179 8.04 27.18 -27.04
CA ASN A 179 7.39 28.47 -26.75
C ASN A 179 8.27 29.64 -27.16
N ASP A 180 9.53 29.63 -26.81
CA ASP A 180 10.48 30.69 -27.17
C ASP A 180 10.65 30.85 -28.68
N LYS A 181 10.76 29.74 -29.41
CA LYS A 181 10.84 29.75 -30.90
C LYS A 181 9.55 30.31 -31.51
N ILE A 182 8.38 29.92 -31.01
CA ILE A 182 7.09 30.39 -31.49
C ILE A 182 6.94 31.89 -31.26
N VAL A 183 7.26 32.38 -30.05
CA VAL A 183 7.23 33.81 -29.71
C VAL A 183 8.15 34.62 -30.62
N LYS A 184 9.41 34.16 -30.80
CA LYS A 184 10.41 34.80 -31.65
C LYS A 184 9.94 34.88 -33.12
N TYR A 185 9.36 33.78 -33.67
CA TYR A 185 8.88 33.74 -35.05
C TYR A 185 7.67 34.64 -35.25
N ASN A 186 6.74 34.69 -34.29
CA ASN A 186 5.59 35.61 -34.33
C ASN A 186 6.04 37.08 -34.32
N VAL A 187 7.03 37.46 -33.49
CA VAL A 187 7.55 38.84 -33.43
C VAL A 187 8.27 39.23 -34.71
N LEU A 188 9.02 38.32 -35.33
CA LEU A 188 9.78 38.55 -36.54
C LEU A 188 8.95 38.41 -37.81
N GLY A 189 7.72 37.93 -37.70
CA GLY A 189 6.83 37.69 -38.85
C GLY A 189 7.32 36.58 -39.79
N TYR A 190 8.03 35.58 -39.24
CA TYR A 190 8.49 34.44 -40.02
C TYR A 190 7.36 33.39 -40.20
N ASP A 191 7.32 32.80 -41.40
CA ASP A 191 6.53 31.58 -41.64
C ASP A 191 7.18 30.38 -40.92
N GLY A 192 6.37 29.43 -40.47
CA GLY A 192 6.85 28.17 -39.82
C GLY A 192 6.41 27.98 -38.39
N THR A 193 5.67 28.91 -37.80
CA THR A 193 5.07 28.74 -36.46
C THR A 193 4.13 27.54 -36.39
N ALA A 194 3.43 27.22 -37.51
CA ALA A 194 2.53 26.09 -37.60
C ALA A 194 3.21 24.71 -37.39
N ASP A 195 4.47 24.56 -37.80
CA ASP A 195 5.24 23.32 -37.60
C ASP A 195 5.77 23.21 -36.15
N LEU A 196 6.14 24.34 -35.54
CA LEU A 196 6.52 24.40 -34.14
C LEU A 196 5.33 24.15 -33.20
N GLU A 197 4.14 24.63 -33.60
CA GLU A 197 2.91 24.34 -32.84
C GLU A 197 2.53 22.85 -32.90
N ASP A 198 2.74 22.16 -34.07
CA ASP A 198 2.54 20.71 -34.16
C ASP A 198 3.51 19.95 -33.24
N GLN A 199 4.79 20.33 -33.19
CA GLN A 199 5.77 19.74 -32.27
C GLN A 199 5.39 19.98 -30.82
N ARG A 200 4.89 21.18 -30.49
CA ARG A 200 4.42 21.52 -29.16
C ARG A 200 3.21 20.70 -28.75
N ASP A 201 2.26 20.50 -29.63
CA ASP A 201 1.08 19.68 -29.36
C ASP A 201 1.45 18.20 -29.18
N ALA A 202 2.47 17.70 -29.91
CA ALA A 202 3.02 16.35 -29.69
C ALA A 202 3.64 16.22 -28.30
N ALA A 203 4.45 17.21 -27.88
CA ALA A 203 5.03 17.21 -26.52
C ALA A 203 3.95 17.35 -25.42
N LEU A 204 2.87 18.13 -25.66
CA LEU A 204 1.73 18.20 -24.74
C LEU A 204 1.00 16.85 -24.60
N ARG A 205 0.85 16.10 -25.70
CA ARG A 205 0.24 14.77 -25.69
C ARG A 205 1.08 13.81 -24.85
N GLU A 206 2.39 13.83 -25.02
CA GLU A 206 3.30 13.00 -24.25
C GLU A 206 3.28 13.40 -22.75
N LEU A 207 3.35 14.71 -22.45
CA LEU A 207 3.26 15.20 -21.07
C LEU A 207 1.94 14.78 -20.38
N SER A 208 0.83 14.81 -21.11
CA SER A 208 -0.48 14.44 -20.58
C SER A 208 -0.61 12.98 -20.19
N GLU A 209 0.22 12.09 -20.72
CA GLU A 209 0.28 10.69 -20.26
C GLU A 209 0.84 10.57 -18.85
N TYR A 210 1.85 11.40 -18.53
CA TYR A 210 2.53 11.34 -17.22
C TYR A 210 1.79 12.07 -16.13
N ILE A 211 1.23 13.25 -16.42
CA ILE A 211 0.58 14.11 -15.42
C ILE A 211 -0.64 14.82 -16.01
N ASP A 212 -1.62 15.10 -15.20
CA ASP A 212 -2.81 15.85 -15.58
C ASP A 212 -2.47 17.32 -15.80
N ILE A 213 -2.73 17.81 -17.03
CA ILE A 213 -2.40 19.16 -17.43
C ILE A 213 -3.61 19.91 -18.02
N THR A 214 -3.58 21.22 -17.80
CA THR A 214 -4.38 22.20 -18.53
C THR A 214 -3.46 23.26 -19.10
N TYR A 215 -3.84 23.87 -20.24
CA TYR A 215 -3.05 24.93 -20.82
C TYR A 215 -3.93 26.07 -21.37
N PHE A 216 -3.37 27.25 -21.47
CA PHE A 216 -3.96 28.38 -22.15
C PHE A 216 -2.89 29.12 -22.97
N LYS A 217 -3.33 29.70 -24.11
CA LYS A 217 -2.45 30.41 -25.02
C LYS A 217 -2.47 31.90 -24.73
N ARG A 218 -1.29 32.53 -24.70
CA ARG A 218 -1.11 33.99 -24.64
C ARG A 218 -1.18 34.64 -26.05
N ASP A 219 -1.39 35.95 -26.09
CA ASP A 219 -1.48 36.71 -27.36
C ASP A 219 -0.20 36.64 -28.18
N ASN A 220 0.96 36.46 -27.56
CA ASN A 220 2.26 36.29 -28.24
C ASN A 220 2.47 34.90 -28.81
N GLY A 221 1.55 33.95 -28.59
CA GLY A 221 1.60 32.58 -29.04
C GLY A 221 2.21 31.56 -28.07
N ALA A 222 2.82 31.99 -26.99
CA ALA A 222 3.28 31.09 -25.90
C ALA A 222 2.09 30.44 -25.22
N ILE A 223 2.30 29.24 -24.66
CA ILE A 223 1.34 28.57 -23.77
C ILE A 223 1.84 28.59 -22.33
N VAL A 224 0.92 28.67 -21.41
CA VAL A 224 1.13 28.41 -19.99
C VAL A 224 0.54 27.07 -19.67
N ILE A 225 1.26 26.23 -18.94
CA ILE A 225 0.84 24.88 -18.57
C ILE A 225 0.70 24.82 -17.04
N GLN A 226 -0.43 24.29 -16.60
CA GLN A 226 -0.72 24.07 -15.18
C GLN A 226 -1.25 22.65 -14.98
N THR A 227 -1.06 22.11 -13.77
CA THR A 227 -1.80 20.91 -13.35
C THR A 227 -3.29 21.22 -13.23
N SER A 228 -4.15 20.21 -13.23
CA SER A 228 -5.58 20.39 -12.93
C SER A 228 -5.81 20.86 -11.48
N GLY A 229 -4.80 20.72 -10.60
CA GLY A 229 -4.77 21.26 -9.25
C GLY A 229 -4.53 22.77 -9.20
N GLY A 230 -4.04 23.35 -10.28
CA GLY A 230 -3.75 24.79 -10.39
C GLY A 230 -2.27 25.16 -10.25
N GLU A 231 -1.38 24.17 -10.04
CA GLU A 231 0.05 24.39 -9.95
C GLU A 231 0.65 24.68 -11.34
N THR A 232 1.48 25.71 -11.45
CA THR A 232 2.09 26.12 -12.71
C THR A 232 3.33 25.29 -12.99
N LEU A 233 3.33 24.57 -14.13
CA LEU A 233 4.47 23.78 -14.60
C LEU A 233 5.34 24.54 -15.59
N LEU A 234 4.75 25.39 -16.43
CA LEU A 234 5.46 26.23 -17.40
C LEU A 234 4.75 27.56 -17.57
N ASP A 235 5.46 28.63 -17.41
CA ASP A 235 5.02 30.00 -17.74
C ASP A 235 6.06 30.75 -18.58
N LYS A 236 7.00 31.47 -17.98
CA LYS A 236 8.16 32.09 -18.64
C LYS A 236 9.34 31.14 -18.61
N ASP A 237 9.48 30.45 -17.53
CA ASP A 237 10.50 29.44 -17.24
C ASP A 237 9.81 28.15 -16.78
N PRO A 238 10.40 26.98 -16.97
CA PRO A 238 9.87 25.72 -16.44
C PRO A 238 10.04 25.62 -14.93
N HIS A 239 9.01 25.11 -14.25
CA HIS A 239 9.03 24.73 -12.85
C HIS A 239 9.23 23.22 -12.75
N TYR A 240 10.31 22.79 -12.08
CA TYR A 240 10.70 21.39 -12.09
C TYR A 240 10.12 20.62 -10.93
N LEU A 241 9.64 19.41 -11.25
CA LEU A 241 9.26 18.43 -10.25
C LEU A 241 10.49 17.72 -9.68
N SER A 242 10.41 17.34 -8.40
CA SER A 242 11.41 16.48 -7.78
C SER A 242 10.77 15.39 -6.92
N HIS A 243 11.41 14.24 -6.85
CA HIS A 243 11.04 13.10 -6.03
C HIS A 243 12.27 12.26 -5.72
N ASN A 244 12.45 11.87 -4.45
CA ASN A 244 13.51 10.95 -4.04
C ASN A 244 12.90 9.57 -3.78
N ALA A 245 13.27 8.62 -4.60
CA ALA A 245 12.79 7.25 -4.43
C ALA A 245 13.41 6.59 -3.20
N ILE A 246 12.60 5.80 -2.49
CA ILE A 246 13.06 5.03 -1.32
C ILE A 246 14.02 3.92 -1.75
N ALA A 247 15.00 3.63 -0.90
CA ALA A 247 15.95 2.55 -1.15
C ALA A 247 15.29 1.16 -1.01
N GLN A 248 14.41 1.00 -0.03
CA GLN A 248 13.68 -0.25 0.23
C GLN A 248 12.37 0.05 0.96
N ALA A 249 11.27 -0.52 0.50
CA ALA A 249 9.98 -0.46 1.19
C ALA A 249 9.88 -1.57 2.25
N SER A 250 9.18 -1.29 3.34
CA SER A 250 8.71 -2.26 4.33
C SER A 250 7.18 -2.16 4.46
N ALA A 251 6.56 -3.09 5.16
CA ALA A 251 5.11 -3.05 5.38
C ALA A 251 4.66 -1.78 6.13
N SER A 252 5.50 -1.26 7.03
CA SER A 252 5.24 -0.03 7.80
C SER A 252 5.54 1.26 7.04
N THR A 253 6.34 1.22 5.97
CA THR A 253 6.74 2.38 5.19
C THR A 253 5.52 3.03 4.53
N THR A 254 5.24 4.32 4.80
CA THR A 254 4.09 5.04 4.23
C THR A 254 4.42 6.49 3.89
N TYR A 255 3.77 7.04 2.86
CA TYR A 255 3.82 8.47 2.57
C TYR A 255 3.19 9.29 3.72
N ALA A 256 2.03 8.88 4.23
CA ALA A 256 1.35 9.55 5.34
C ALA A 256 2.20 9.58 6.62
N GLY A 257 3.02 8.55 6.87
CA GLY A 257 3.99 8.48 7.97
C GLY A 257 5.32 9.18 7.67
N GLY A 258 5.50 9.78 6.49
CA GLY A 258 6.71 10.51 6.11
C GLY A 258 7.93 9.63 5.82
N SER A 259 7.73 8.31 5.67
CA SER A 259 8.79 7.37 5.31
C SER A 259 9.02 7.27 3.80
N ILE A 260 8.10 7.81 3.02
CA ILE A 260 8.17 7.94 1.56
C ILE A 260 8.06 9.41 1.23
N ASP A 261 8.96 9.91 0.38
CA ASP A 261 8.91 11.29 -0.08
C ASP A 261 7.70 11.55 -0.97
N GLY A 262 7.21 12.80 -0.89
CA GLY A 262 6.22 13.34 -1.80
C GLY A 262 6.82 13.71 -3.17
N ILE A 263 5.97 14.26 -4.02
CA ILE A 263 6.38 14.91 -5.27
C ILE A 263 6.34 16.43 -5.01
N TYR A 264 7.48 17.07 -5.18
CA TYR A 264 7.66 18.48 -4.89
C TYR A 264 7.76 19.29 -6.18
N LEU A 265 7.15 20.45 -6.17
CA LEU A 265 7.30 21.49 -7.20
C LEU A 265 7.86 22.74 -6.51
N ASP A 266 9.04 23.18 -6.90
CA ASP A 266 9.74 24.32 -6.29
C ASP A 266 9.87 24.23 -4.74
N GLY A 267 9.89 23.01 -4.21
CA GLY A 267 10.01 22.73 -2.78
C GLY A 267 8.69 22.57 -2.02
N GLU A 268 7.54 22.79 -2.68
CA GLU A 268 6.22 22.55 -2.10
C GLU A 268 5.71 21.16 -2.49
N ASP A 269 5.16 20.41 -1.53
CA ASP A 269 4.59 19.08 -1.77
C ASP A 269 3.24 19.19 -2.47
N ILE A 270 3.20 18.73 -3.72
CA ILE A 270 2.00 18.73 -4.57
C ILE A 270 1.38 17.33 -4.76
N THR A 271 1.87 16.30 -4.06
CA THR A 271 1.46 14.89 -4.23
C THR A 271 -0.07 14.73 -4.20
N SER A 272 -0.73 15.38 -3.25
CA SER A 272 -2.19 15.32 -3.08
C SER A 272 -2.96 16.13 -4.15
N GLN A 273 -2.29 17.01 -4.88
CA GLN A 273 -2.88 17.88 -5.90
C GLN A 273 -2.83 17.24 -7.30
N ILE A 274 -2.02 16.21 -7.50
CA ILE A 274 -1.94 15.44 -8.75
C ILE A 274 -3.19 14.56 -8.87
N ARG A 275 -4.00 14.81 -9.91
CA ARG A 275 -5.33 14.18 -10.07
C ARG A 275 -5.39 13.14 -11.18
N GLY A 276 -4.37 13.03 -12.03
CA GLY A 276 -4.37 12.12 -13.16
C GLY A 276 -2.98 11.88 -13.74
N GLY A 277 -2.92 11.09 -14.80
CA GLY A 277 -1.68 10.67 -15.46
C GLY A 277 -1.03 9.45 -14.79
N LYS A 278 0.01 8.96 -15.44
CA LYS A 278 0.78 7.80 -14.97
C LYS A 278 1.25 7.96 -13.52
N ILE A 279 1.74 9.16 -13.15
CA ILE A 279 2.19 9.44 -11.78
C ILE A 279 1.06 9.21 -10.76
N LYS A 280 -0.16 9.69 -11.03
CA LYS A 280 -1.31 9.45 -10.13
C LYS A 280 -1.61 7.97 -9.98
N GLY A 281 -1.60 7.21 -11.09
CA GLY A 281 -1.77 5.76 -11.05
C GLY A 281 -0.71 5.06 -10.20
N LEU A 282 0.56 5.47 -10.33
CA LEU A 282 1.68 4.95 -9.54
C LEU A 282 1.55 5.30 -8.06
N ILE A 283 1.19 6.54 -7.70
CA ILE A 283 0.93 6.95 -6.30
C ILE A 283 -0.15 6.06 -5.68
N GLU A 284 -1.28 5.86 -6.37
CA GLU A 284 -2.37 5.02 -5.85
C GLU A 284 -1.97 3.55 -5.71
N VAL A 285 -1.14 3.03 -6.60
CA VAL A 285 -0.58 1.67 -6.49
C VAL A 285 0.35 1.57 -5.28
N ARG A 286 1.29 2.53 -5.11
CA ARG A 286 2.29 2.54 -4.04
C ARG A 286 1.68 2.72 -2.66
N ASP A 287 0.72 3.66 -2.52
CA ASP A 287 0.25 4.15 -1.22
C ASP A 287 -1.11 3.58 -0.79
N GLU A 288 -1.90 3.03 -1.73
CA GLU A 288 -3.24 2.50 -1.45
C GLU A 288 -3.37 1.02 -1.82
N SER A 289 -3.09 0.65 -3.07
CA SER A 289 -3.41 -0.69 -3.58
C SER A 289 -2.50 -1.78 -3.00
N LEU A 290 -1.18 -1.62 -3.10
CA LEU A 290 -0.21 -2.60 -2.58
C LEU A 290 -0.21 -2.66 -1.04
N PRO A 291 -0.32 -1.55 -0.29
CA PRO A 291 -0.55 -1.60 1.15
C PRO A 291 -1.85 -2.30 1.55
N SER A 292 -2.93 -2.11 0.78
CA SER A 292 -4.18 -2.84 1.00
C SER A 292 -4.00 -4.36 0.85
N LEU A 293 -3.24 -4.80 -0.15
CA LEU A 293 -2.90 -6.22 -0.33
C LEU A 293 -2.07 -6.75 0.85
N GLN A 294 -1.07 -5.97 1.31
CA GLN A 294 -0.27 -6.33 2.47
C GLN A 294 -1.13 -6.48 3.72
N SER A 295 -2.02 -5.53 3.97
CA SER A 295 -2.93 -5.57 5.13
C SER A 295 -3.83 -6.81 5.13
N GLN A 296 -4.35 -7.22 3.97
CA GLN A 296 -5.17 -8.44 3.85
C GLN A 296 -4.34 -9.71 4.12
N LEU A 297 -3.10 -9.74 3.67
CA LEU A 297 -2.18 -10.84 3.90
C LEU A 297 -1.76 -10.92 5.37
N ASP A 298 -1.51 -9.78 6.00
CA ASP A 298 -1.16 -9.66 7.43
C ASP A 298 -2.33 -10.08 8.33
N GLU A 299 -3.56 -9.76 7.96
CA GLU A 299 -4.76 -10.20 8.68
C GLU A 299 -4.91 -11.73 8.63
N LEU A 300 -4.70 -12.35 7.45
CA LEU A 300 -4.70 -13.81 7.34
C LEU A 300 -3.63 -14.44 8.23
N ALA A 301 -2.42 -13.89 8.21
CA ALA A 301 -1.29 -14.38 9.01
C ALA A 301 -1.55 -14.22 10.52
N GLY A 302 -2.09 -13.06 10.92
CA GLY A 302 -2.41 -12.73 12.30
C GLY A 302 -3.51 -13.64 12.88
N VAL A 303 -4.60 -13.85 12.12
CA VAL A 303 -5.68 -14.75 12.55
C VAL A 303 -5.20 -16.19 12.60
N LEU A 304 -4.43 -16.65 11.60
CA LEU A 304 -3.83 -18.00 11.62
C LEU A 304 -2.94 -18.21 12.86
N LYS A 305 -1.99 -17.30 13.11
CA LYS A 305 -1.12 -17.35 14.29
C LYS A 305 -1.94 -17.40 15.58
N LYS A 306 -2.84 -16.43 15.76
CA LYS A 306 -3.62 -16.27 16.98
C LYS A 306 -4.46 -17.52 17.28
N GLN A 307 -5.19 -18.03 16.30
CA GLN A 307 -6.10 -19.16 16.51
C GLN A 307 -5.36 -20.47 16.78
N ILE A 308 -4.29 -20.73 16.05
CA ILE A 308 -3.48 -21.94 16.25
C ILE A 308 -2.75 -21.86 17.60
N ASN A 309 -2.11 -20.74 17.92
CA ASN A 309 -1.39 -20.57 19.17
C ASN A 309 -2.32 -20.66 20.40
N ASN A 310 -3.50 -20.03 20.34
CA ASN A 310 -4.48 -20.09 21.44
C ASN A 310 -4.86 -21.54 21.78
N VAL A 311 -5.03 -22.39 20.76
CA VAL A 311 -5.37 -23.80 20.99
C VAL A 311 -4.14 -24.61 21.41
N HIS A 312 -2.98 -24.40 20.75
CA HIS A 312 -1.76 -25.15 21.05
C HIS A 312 -1.22 -24.87 22.44
N ASN A 313 -1.37 -23.63 22.95
CA ASN A 313 -0.99 -23.25 24.31
C ASN A 313 -1.84 -23.92 25.41
N GLN A 314 -3.02 -24.46 25.09
CA GLN A 314 -3.84 -25.22 26.05
C GLN A 314 -3.40 -26.67 26.19
N GLY A 315 -2.49 -27.13 25.32
CA GLY A 315 -2.08 -28.50 25.22
C GLY A 315 -0.70 -28.79 25.79
N THR A 316 -0.43 -30.08 25.91
CA THR A 316 0.86 -30.63 26.34
C THR A 316 1.28 -31.72 25.35
N ALA A 317 2.57 -31.77 25.06
CA ALA A 317 3.14 -32.88 24.30
C ALA A 317 3.34 -34.09 25.24
N TYR A 318 3.08 -35.29 24.74
CA TYR A 318 3.39 -36.53 25.40
C TYR A 318 3.69 -37.63 24.37
N PRO A 319 4.68 -38.50 24.55
CA PRO A 319 5.49 -38.76 25.77
C PRO A 319 6.64 -37.78 26.01
N ASN A 320 6.89 -36.82 25.12
CA ASN A 320 8.03 -35.90 25.24
C ASN A 320 7.59 -34.55 25.82
N THR A 321 6.94 -34.54 26.97
CA THR A 321 6.62 -33.32 27.70
C THR A 321 7.91 -32.59 28.03
N PRO A 322 8.00 -31.27 27.79
CA PRO A 322 9.24 -30.51 27.99
C PRO A 322 9.61 -30.37 29.46
N SER A 323 10.91 -30.41 29.76
CA SER A 323 11.46 -30.04 31.07
C SER A 323 11.71 -28.52 31.18
N ASN A 324 11.74 -27.85 30.06
CA ASN A 324 11.95 -26.40 29.95
C ASN A 324 10.91 -25.77 29.01
N LEU A 325 10.27 -24.71 29.47
CA LEU A 325 9.32 -23.89 28.69
C LEU A 325 9.87 -22.46 28.59
N THR A 326 10.00 -21.93 27.40
CA THR A 326 10.39 -20.54 27.16
C THR A 326 9.28 -19.82 26.41
N GLY A 327 8.81 -18.71 26.94
CA GLY A 327 7.78 -17.88 26.33
C GLY A 327 8.30 -17.18 25.08
N THR A 328 7.38 -16.80 24.20
CA THR A 328 7.69 -15.97 23.01
C THR A 328 7.46 -14.48 23.26
N ARG A 329 6.63 -14.15 24.27
CA ARG A 329 6.34 -12.77 24.62
C ARG A 329 7.49 -12.17 25.43
N GLU A 330 7.93 -11.00 25.01
CA GLU A 330 8.98 -10.20 25.65
C GLU A 330 8.35 -9.19 26.61
N PHE A 331 8.89 -9.11 27.84
CA PHE A 331 8.51 -8.14 28.85
C PHE A 331 9.74 -7.32 29.23
N ILE A 332 9.53 -6.03 29.47
CA ILE A 332 10.64 -5.07 29.54
C ILE A 332 10.93 -4.66 30.98
N ASP A 333 9.91 -4.42 31.75
CA ASP A 333 10.02 -4.01 33.18
C ASP A 333 9.34 -5.03 34.08
N ILE A 334 9.95 -6.21 34.14
CA ILE A 334 9.44 -7.33 34.96
C ILE A 334 9.30 -7.00 36.45
N ALA A 335 10.06 -6.01 36.93
CA ALA A 335 10.04 -5.59 38.33
C ALA A 335 8.82 -4.70 38.67
N ASN A 336 8.27 -4.00 37.70
CA ASN A 336 7.17 -3.06 37.89
C ASN A 336 5.91 -3.41 37.13
N GLN A 337 6.01 -4.05 35.95
CA GLN A 337 4.83 -4.55 35.20
C GLN A 337 4.08 -5.58 36.05
N ARG A 338 2.75 -5.43 36.11
CA ARG A 338 1.91 -6.23 37.03
C ARG A 338 0.90 -7.06 36.23
N ILE A 339 0.60 -8.23 36.82
CA ILE A 339 -0.51 -9.06 36.34
C ILE A 339 -1.47 -9.38 37.47
N ARG A 340 -2.72 -9.60 37.13
CA ARG A 340 -3.76 -10.06 38.05
C ARG A 340 -4.57 -11.17 37.42
N LEU A 341 -4.81 -12.22 38.14
CA LEU A 341 -5.65 -13.33 37.73
C LEU A 341 -7.11 -13.01 38.13
N ASP A 342 -7.92 -12.58 37.15
CA ASP A 342 -9.30 -12.15 37.42
C ASP A 342 -10.28 -13.31 37.52
N GLN A 343 -10.20 -14.27 36.58
CA GLN A 343 -11.07 -15.44 36.52
C GLN A 343 -10.28 -16.71 36.26
N GLY A 344 -10.80 -17.85 36.74
CA GLY A 344 -10.14 -19.15 36.61
C GLY A 344 -8.92 -19.31 37.50
N ASP A 345 -8.16 -20.33 37.25
CA ASP A 345 -6.88 -20.65 37.89
C ASP A 345 -5.94 -21.31 36.87
N VAL A 346 -4.67 -21.38 37.20
CA VAL A 346 -3.62 -21.98 36.39
C VAL A 346 -2.96 -23.11 37.18
N ARG A 347 -3.04 -24.31 36.67
CA ARG A 347 -2.48 -25.51 37.29
C ARG A 347 -1.13 -25.85 36.67
N PHE A 348 -0.18 -26.10 37.56
CA PHE A 348 1.13 -26.61 37.22
C PHE A 348 1.18 -28.09 37.61
N ILE A 349 1.67 -28.94 36.73
CA ILE A 349 1.77 -30.40 36.95
C ILE A 349 3.17 -30.84 36.58
N ILE A 350 3.85 -31.49 37.51
CA ILE A 350 5.16 -32.09 37.29
C ILE A 350 4.98 -33.59 37.08
N PHE A 351 5.59 -34.12 36.05
CA PHE A 351 5.57 -35.54 35.69
C PHE A 351 6.97 -36.13 35.73
N ASP A 352 7.07 -37.41 36.07
CA ASP A 352 8.28 -38.20 35.86
C ASP A 352 8.43 -38.67 34.43
N GLN A 353 9.49 -39.42 34.11
CA GLN A 353 9.74 -39.94 32.76
C GLN A 353 8.67 -40.94 32.28
N GLU A 354 8.00 -41.63 33.20
CA GLU A 354 6.91 -42.57 32.97
C GLU A 354 5.56 -41.89 32.75
N GLY A 355 5.51 -40.54 32.92
CA GLY A 355 4.27 -39.76 32.79
C GLY A 355 3.37 -39.78 34.05
N ASN A 356 3.89 -40.21 35.20
CA ASN A 356 3.14 -40.17 36.46
C ASN A 356 3.29 -38.78 37.12
N GLN A 357 2.19 -38.27 37.67
CA GLN A 357 2.22 -37.02 38.41
C GLN A 357 3.08 -37.17 39.68
N VAL A 358 4.10 -36.31 39.77
CA VAL A 358 4.97 -36.15 40.96
C VAL A 358 4.37 -35.11 41.91
N ALA A 359 4.06 -33.94 41.37
CA ALA A 359 3.47 -32.83 42.10
C ALA A 359 2.46 -32.06 41.25
N THR A 360 1.53 -31.37 41.89
CA THR A 360 0.61 -30.43 41.21
C THR A 360 0.08 -29.40 42.19
N ASP A 361 0.00 -28.18 41.75
CA ASP A 361 -0.75 -27.12 42.43
C ASP A 361 -1.17 -26.02 41.47
N THR A 362 -1.88 -24.99 41.96
CA THR A 362 -2.38 -23.89 41.16
C THR A 362 -1.83 -22.53 41.64
N LEU A 363 -1.91 -21.52 40.79
CA LEU A 363 -1.51 -20.15 41.16
C LEU A 363 -2.24 -19.66 42.42
N ARG A 364 -3.54 -19.91 42.56
CA ARG A 364 -4.34 -19.55 43.69
C ARG A 364 -4.17 -20.53 44.89
N GLY A 365 -3.55 -21.68 44.66
CA GLY A 365 -3.27 -22.72 45.63
C GLY A 365 -2.00 -22.43 46.43
N GLN A 366 -1.10 -23.44 46.56
CA GLN A 366 0.14 -23.31 47.32
C GLN A 366 1.15 -22.38 46.68
N ILE A 367 1.09 -22.17 45.35
CA ILE A 367 1.92 -21.16 44.65
C ILE A 367 1.61 -19.75 45.18
N ASN A 368 0.37 -19.53 45.66
CA ASN A 368 -0.10 -18.33 46.35
C ASN A 368 0.16 -17.02 45.59
N PHE A 369 -0.20 -17.01 44.31
CA PHE A 369 -0.15 -15.82 43.48
C PHE A 369 -1.51 -15.52 42.85
N THR A 370 -2.01 -14.31 43.05
CA THR A 370 -3.25 -13.82 42.43
C THR A 370 -3.08 -12.46 41.75
N GLU A 371 -2.16 -11.66 42.27
CA GLU A 371 -1.85 -10.31 41.79
C GLU A 371 -0.44 -9.93 42.26
N GLY A 372 0.34 -9.31 41.39
CA GLY A 372 1.70 -8.87 41.72
C GLY A 372 2.50 -8.51 40.47
N THR A 373 3.79 -8.22 40.66
CA THR A 373 4.69 -8.01 39.50
C THR A 373 5.01 -9.34 38.82
N LEU A 374 5.53 -9.25 37.61
CA LEU A 374 5.99 -10.42 36.86
C LEU A 374 7.10 -11.16 37.61
N ASP A 375 8.02 -10.42 38.23
CA ASP A 375 9.10 -10.98 39.07
C ASP A 375 8.57 -11.67 40.29
N GLU A 376 7.58 -11.10 41.01
CA GLU A 376 6.91 -11.73 42.13
C GLU A 376 6.23 -13.04 41.75
N MET A 377 5.55 -13.08 40.60
CA MET A 377 4.94 -14.29 40.08
C MET A 377 5.99 -15.37 39.80
N ALA A 378 7.05 -15.03 39.07
CA ALA A 378 8.14 -15.99 38.79
C ALA A 378 8.77 -16.53 40.08
N THR A 379 9.01 -15.67 41.08
CA THR A 379 9.52 -16.04 42.39
C THR A 379 8.59 -17.01 43.13
N GLN A 380 7.26 -16.78 43.11
CA GLN A 380 6.30 -17.66 43.78
C GLN A 380 6.26 -19.05 43.11
N ILE A 381 6.27 -19.11 41.78
CA ILE A 381 6.32 -20.38 41.05
C ILE A 381 7.63 -21.12 41.35
N GLN A 382 8.77 -20.43 41.35
CA GLN A 382 10.06 -21.03 41.67
C GLN A 382 10.12 -21.57 43.14
N ASN A 383 9.60 -20.83 44.12
CA ASN A 383 9.53 -21.26 45.50
C ASN A 383 8.75 -22.57 45.64
N TRP A 384 7.58 -22.69 44.98
CA TRP A 384 6.80 -23.92 44.97
C TRP A 384 7.54 -25.07 44.28
N LEU A 385 8.25 -24.82 43.15
CA LEU A 385 9.06 -25.86 42.51
C LEU A 385 10.19 -26.37 43.39
N ASN A 386 10.81 -25.51 44.18
CA ASN A 386 11.96 -25.86 45.02
C ASN A 386 11.56 -26.39 46.40
N ASP A 387 10.33 -26.14 46.86
CA ASP A 387 9.87 -26.52 48.19
C ASP A 387 9.74 -28.06 48.32
N ALA A 388 10.19 -28.58 49.42
CA ALA A 388 10.08 -30.01 49.76
C ALA A 388 8.63 -30.48 49.96
N ASP A 389 7.75 -29.60 50.42
CA ASP A 389 6.31 -29.84 50.53
C ASP A 389 5.56 -29.50 49.19
N GLY A 390 6.26 -28.87 48.24
CA GLY A 390 5.82 -28.59 46.87
C GLY A 390 6.23 -29.70 45.89
N SER A 391 6.98 -29.33 44.83
CA SER A 391 7.45 -30.30 43.84
C SER A 391 8.81 -30.95 44.16
N ASN A 392 9.53 -30.40 45.12
CA ASN A 392 10.85 -30.87 45.57
C ASN A 392 11.91 -30.95 44.44
N LEU A 393 11.94 -29.94 43.61
CA LEU A 393 12.91 -29.78 42.49
C LEU A 393 13.91 -28.64 42.82
N PRO A 394 14.94 -28.87 43.67
CA PRO A 394 15.80 -27.80 44.18
C PRO A 394 16.70 -27.15 43.12
N GLN A 395 16.76 -27.68 41.91
CA GLN A 395 17.49 -27.10 40.77
C GLN A 395 16.57 -26.38 39.78
N ALA A 396 15.25 -26.39 40.01
CA ALA A 396 14.31 -25.72 39.15
C ALA A 396 14.52 -24.20 39.20
N THR A 397 14.37 -23.56 38.04
CA THR A 397 14.46 -22.10 37.89
C THR A 397 13.27 -21.53 37.15
N VAL A 398 12.77 -20.42 37.65
CA VAL A 398 11.76 -19.62 36.97
C VAL A 398 12.25 -18.19 36.91
N SER A 399 12.52 -17.71 35.73
CA SER A 399 13.11 -16.38 35.51
C SER A 399 12.73 -15.80 34.18
N PHE A 400 13.02 -14.54 33.98
CA PHE A 400 12.96 -13.92 32.68
C PHE A 400 14.37 -13.85 32.07
N ASP A 401 14.50 -14.21 30.81
CA ASP A 401 15.79 -14.17 30.12
C ASP A 401 16.19 -12.72 29.76
N ASN A 402 17.30 -12.58 29.04
CA ASN A 402 17.82 -11.26 28.63
C ASN A 402 16.94 -10.51 27.61
N LYS A 403 15.90 -11.16 27.09
CA LYS A 403 14.86 -10.56 26.23
C LYS A 403 13.57 -10.27 27.02
N GLY A 404 13.53 -10.61 28.30
CA GLY A 404 12.32 -10.53 29.09
C GLY A 404 11.31 -11.66 28.82
N GLN A 405 11.73 -12.78 28.23
CA GLN A 405 10.88 -13.95 28.02
C GLN A 405 10.85 -14.83 29.27
N LEU A 406 9.66 -15.27 29.69
CA LEU A 406 9.50 -16.16 30.82
C LEU A 406 10.11 -17.53 30.51
N VAL A 407 11.03 -17.99 31.35
CA VAL A 407 11.66 -19.31 31.28
C VAL A 407 11.31 -20.08 32.55
N ILE A 408 10.75 -21.28 32.39
CA ILE A 408 10.45 -22.24 33.47
C ILE A 408 11.23 -23.52 33.18
N ASP A 409 12.21 -23.84 33.99
CA ASP A 409 13.07 -25.03 33.83
C ASP A 409 12.98 -25.89 35.08
N THR A 410 12.68 -27.18 34.95
CA THR A 410 12.67 -28.12 36.06
C THR A 410 14.06 -28.38 36.63
N GLY A 411 15.13 -28.01 35.91
CA GLY A 411 16.53 -28.22 36.33
C GLY A 411 16.98 -29.68 36.29
N ASP A 412 16.09 -30.62 35.97
CA ASP A 412 16.37 -32.07 35.87
C ASP A 412 15.54 -32.68 34.74
N SER A 413 16.21 -33.23 33.72
CA SER A 413 15.59 -33.88 32.55
C SER A 413 14.75 -35.15 32.89
N ASN A 414 14.80 -35.63 34.13
CA ASN A 414 13.92 -36.70 34.58
C ASN A 414 12.51 -36.21 34.89
N TYR A 415 12.32 -34.91 34.98
CA TYR A 415 11.03 -34.30 35.27
C TYR A 415 10.62 -33.37 34.11
N SER A 416 9.33 -33.37 33.86
CA SER A 416 8.71 -32.54 32.85
C SER A 416 7.56 -31.71 33.43
N ILE A 417 7.20 -30.61 32.77
CA ILE A 417 6.20 -29.68 33.28
C ILE A 417 5.06 -29.49 32.25
N SER A 418 3.83 -29.55 32.75
CA SER A 418 2.64 -29.16 32.02
C SER A 418 1.91 -28.04 32.75
N ILE A 419 1.39 -27.11 31.99
CA ILE A 419 0.61 -25.97 32.50
C ILE A 419 -0.74 -26.00 31.84
N MET A 420 -1.81 -25.93 32.63
CA MET A 420 -3.18 -25.92 32.10
C MET A 420 -4.07 -24.95 32.88
N ASP A 421 -4.97 -24.30 32.16
CA ASP A 421 -5.94 -23.39 32.76
C ASP A 421 -7.20 -24.16 33.18
N GLU A 422 -7.69 -23.88 34.39
CA GLU A 422 -8.89 -24.51 34.95
C GLU A 422 -9.87 -23.48 35.49
N ALA A 423 -11.16 -23.83 35.52
CA ALA A 423 -12.21 -22.96 36.07
C ALA A 423 -12.04 -22.70 37.59
N LEU A 424 -11.52 -23.70 38.32
CA LEU A 424 -11.35 -23.67 39.80
C LEU A 424 -10.04 -24.36 40.20
N SER A 425 -9.52 -24.01 41.37
CA SER A 425 -8.31 -24.62 41.95
C SER A 425 -8.46 -26.11 42.27
N THR A 426 -9.68 -26.64 42.29
CA THR A 426 -9.95 -28.06 42.64
C THR A 426 -9.44 -28.97 41.52
N PRO A 427 -8.62 -29.98 41.80
CA PRO A 427 -8.18 -30.97 40.81
C PRO A 427 -9.33 -31.59 40.03
N GLY A 428 -9.17 -31.73 38.71
CA GLY A 428 -10.22 -32.23 37.81
C GLY A 428 -11.31 -31.21 37.52
N SER A 429 -11.08 -29.95 37.81
CA SER A 429 -11.96 -28.85 37.37
C SER A 429 -12.03 -28.78 35.84
N THR A 430 -13.10 -28.16 35.32
CA THR A 430 -13.27 -27.98 33.90
C THR A 430 -12.15 -27.10 33.32
N GLN A 431 -11.55 -27.52 32.20
CA GLN A 431 -10.58 -26.73 31.48
C GLN A 431 -11.25 -25.44 30.97
N GLN A 432 -10.71 -24.30 31.34
CA GLN A 432 -11.19 -22.97 30.97
C GLN A 432 -10.03 -22.00 31.03
N ASN A 433 -9.88 -21.19 29.97
CA ASN A 433 -8.84 -20.16 29.97
C ASN A 433 -8.95 -19.25 31.20
N ALA A 434 -7.85 -19.06 31.88
CA ALA A 434 -7.72 -18.07 32.94
C ALA A 434 -7.75 -16.67 32.31
N VAL A 435 -8.38 -15.71 33.00
CA VAL A 435 -8.43 -14.31 32.57
C VAL A 435 -7.37 -13.53 33.34
N ILE A 436 -6.44 -12.94 32.60
CA ILE A 436 -5.30 -12.19 33.13
C ILE A 436 -5.42 -10.74 32.74
N SER A 437 -5.49 -9.83 33.73
CA SER A 437 -5.32 -8.41 33.54
C SER A 437 -3.85 -8.03 33.64
N PHE A 438 -3.38 -7.18 32.76
CA PHE A 438 -1.99 -6.76 32.63
C PHE A 438 -1.87 -5.23 32.67
N ASP A 439 -0.98 -4.76 33.54
CA ASP A 439 -0.54 -3.37 33.65
C ASP A 439 0.81 -3.27 32.90
N GLY A 440 0.73 -2.85 31.64
CA GLY A 440 1.88 -2.85 30.74
C GLY A 440 2.85 -1.70 30.98
N ASN A 441 2.34 -0.54 31.40
CA ASN A 441 3.11 0.68 31.62
C ASN A 441 3.54 0.89 33.08
N ALA A 442 3.22 -0.04 33.96
CA ALA A 442 3.58 -0.03 35.40
C ALA A 442 3.03 1.21 36.16
N ASP A 443 1.87 1.76 35.75
CA ASP A 443 1.23 2.89 36.43
C ASP A 443 0.26 2.49 37.56
N GLY A 444 0.07 1.19 37.73
CA GLY A 444 -0.83 0.61 38.71
C GLY A 444 -2.27 0.41 38.22
N LEU A 445 -2.54 0.67 36.94
CA LEU A 445 -3.84 0.42 36.29
C LEU A 445 -3.68 -0.74 35.30
N TYR A 446 -4.67 -1.64 35.30
CA TYR A 446 -4.67 -2.74 34.33
C TYR A 446 -5.23 -2.29 32.97
N ASP A 447 -4.36 -2.20 31.97
CA ASP A 447 -4.69 -1.66 30.66
C ASP A 447 -5.36 -2.65 29.74
N ARG A 448 -5.03 -3.94 29.87
CA ARG A 448 -5.42 -5.01 28.95
C ARG A 448 -5.79 -6.29 29.66
N THR A 449 -6.65 -7.06 29.03
CA THR A 449 -7.07 -8.37 29.48
C THR A 449 -6.71 -9.44 28.46
N PHE A 450 -6.20 -10.57 28.92
CA PHE A 450 -5.78 -11.71 28.11
C PHE A 450 -6.45 -12.99 28.61
N GLU A 451 -6.67 -13.93 27.68
CA GLU A 451 -7.21 -15.25 27.97
C GLU A 451 -6.15 -16.32 27.79
N GLY A 452 -5.93 -17.12 28.83
CA GLY A 452 -4.98 -18.23 28.89
C GLY A 452 -3.59 -17.80 29.34
N PHE A 453 -3.08 -18.46 30.42
CA PHE A 453 -1.76 -18.21 30.99
C PHE A 453 -0.64 -18.53 29.99
N SER A 454 -0.64 -19.74 29.47
CA SER A 454 0.37 -20.13 28.47
C SER A 454 0.30 -19.27 27.20
N SER A 455 -0.89 -18.85 26.79
CA SER A 455 -1.07 -17.94 25.65
C SER A 455 -0.56 -16.51 25.95
N PHE A 456 -0.73 -16.05 27.21
CA PHE A 456 -0.25 -14.73 27.63
C PHE A 456 1.28 -14.62 27.56
N PHE A 457 1.98 -15.67 27.99
CA PHE A 457 3.45 -15.74 27.94
C PHE A 457 3.98 -16.33 26.62
N GLY A 458 3.15 -16.97 25.82
CA GLY A 458 3.56 -17.69 24.60
C GLY A 458 4.39 -18.93 24.88
N LEU A 459 4.12 -19.63 26.01
CA LEU A 459 4.95 -20.75 26.49
C LEU A 459 4.96 -21.94 25.55
N ASN A 460 3.85 -22.16 24.86
CA ASN A 460 3.69 -23.28 23.93
C ASN A 460 3.10 -22.80 22.58
N ASP A 461 3.59 -21.68 22.07
CA ASP A 461 3.21 -21.19 20.76
C ASP A 461 3.62 -22.17 19.66
N PHE A 462 2.78 -22.35 18.64
CA PHE A 462 3.11 -23.11 17.45
C PHE A 462 3.79 -22.23 16.38
N PHE A 463 3.25 -21.03 16.20
CA PHE A 463 3.80 -20.01 15.31
C PHE A 463 4.43 -18.87 16.10
N ASP A 464 5.57 -18.41 15.61
CA ASP A 464 6.28 -17.24 16.11
C ASP A 464 6.39 -16.17 15.02
N SER A 465 6.51 -14.93 15.41
CA SER A 465 6.75 -13.81 14.49
C SER A 465 7.52 -12.73 15.22
N ASN A 466 8.30 -11.94 14.49
CA ASN A 466 8.85 -10.73 15.06
C ASN A 466 7.68 -9.83 15.48
N SER A 467 7.61 -9.50 16.76
CA SER A 467 6.64 -8.52 17.23
C SER A 467 7.02 -7.14 16.68
N ASN A 468 6.01 -6.38 16.26
CA ASN A 468 6.21 -5.00 15.85
C ASN A 468 5.60 -4.09 16.92
N ASP A 469 6.10 -4.21 18.13
CA ASP A 469 5.58 -3.52 19.32
C ASP A 469 5.81 -2.00 19.30
N SER A 470 6.50 -1.51 18.26
CA SER A 470 6.68 -0.08 18.01
C SER A 470 5.51 0.57 17.24
N ILE A 471 4.52 -0.22 16.78
CA ILE A 471 3.41 0.26 15.95
C ILE A 471 2.07 -0.16 16.55
N TYR A 472 1.17 0.79 16.69
CA TYR A 472 -0.22 0.59 17.08
C TYR A 472 -1.15 1.01 15.96
N ASP A 473 -2.13 0.18 15.64
CA ASP A 473 -3.18 0.47 14.67
C ASP A 473 -4.56 0.41 15.32
N SER A 474 -5.44 1.36 14.95
CA SER A 474 -6.85 1.31 15.33
C SER A 474 -7.65 0.43 14.36
N LYS A 475 -8.91 0.12 14.70
CA LYS A 475 -9.85 -0.38 13.70
C LYS A 475 -10.12 0.66 12.61
N VAL A 476 -10.63 0.19 11.47
CA VAL A 476 -10.97 1.09 10.35
C VAL A 476 -12.19 1.94 10.67
N MET A 477 -12.06 3.24 10.49
CA MET A 477 -13.12 4.24 10.77
C MET A 477 -13.04 5.39 9.75
N SER A 478 -14.11 6.20 9.65
CA SER A 478 -14.01 7.48 8.94
C SER A 478 -13.04 8.42 9.67
N LYS A 479 -12.22 9.19 8.95
CA LYS A 479 -11.29 10.15 9.58
C LYS A 479 -11.96 11.19 10.49
N ASN A 480 -13.24 11.47 10.23
CA ASN A 480 -14.05 12.40 11.01
C ASN A 480 -15.09 11.66 11.90
N ALA A 481 -14.90 10.35 12.17
CA ALA A 481 -15.82 9.60 13.01
C ALA A 481 -15.90 10.19 14.41
N ASN A 482 -17.10 10.16 15.00
CA ASN A 482 -17.26 10.46 16.42
C ASN A 482 -16.69 9.30 17.24
N LEU A 483 -15.67 9.59 18.04
CA LEU A 483 -14.93 8.59 18.82
C LEU A 483 -15.68 8.18 20.11
N GLY A 484 -16.86 8.73 20.38
CA GLY A 484 -17.70 8.40 21.53
C GLY A 484 -17.12 8.85 22.86
N VAL A 485 -16.21 9.81 22.85
CA VAL A 485 -15.61 10.42 24.05
C VAL A 485 -16.66 11.30 24.74
N LYS A 486 -16.96 11.02 26.01
CA LYS A 486 -17.93 11.82 26.79
C LYS A 486 -17.24 12.86 27.68
N ASN A 487 -16.11 12.50 28.27
CA ASN A 487 -15.28 13.37 29.10
C ASN A 487 -13.88 13.40 28.51
N THR A 488 -13.07 14.40 28.82
CA THR A 488 -11.67 14.47 28.41
C THR A 488 -10.93 13.20 28.85
N ILE A 489 -10.16 12.61 27.95
CA ILE A 489 -9.34 11.41 28.14
C ILE A 489 -7.90 11.81 27.95
N THR A 490 -7.02 11.29 28.78
CA THR A 490 -5.58 11.47 28.65
C THR A 490 -4.95 10.17 28.17
N LEU A 491 -4.28 10.21 27.02
CA LEU A 491 -3.42 9.12 26.54
C LEU A 491 -1.96 9.46 26.83
N SER A 492 -1.25 8.50 27.40
CA SER A 492 0.18 8.54 27.67
C SER A 492 0.93 7.69 26.67
N PHE A 493 2.11 8.15 26.28
CA PHE A 493 3.03 7.47 25.38
C PHE A 493 4.36 7.26 26.10
N SER A 494 4.85 6.02 26.12
CA SER A 494 6.11 5.67 26.78
C SER A 494 6.91 4.66 25.98
N ASP A 495 8.24 4.75 26.09
CA ASP A 495 9.15 3.69 25.66
C ASP A 495 9.46 2.82 26.87
N GLN A 496 9.02 1.59 26.82
CA GLN A 496 9.20 0.65 27.92
C GLN A 496 10.65 0.20 28.07
N ASN A 497 11.42 0.12 26.97
CA ASN A 497 12.81 -0.36 26.99
C ASN A 497 13.75 0.54 27.79
N HIS A 498 13.44 1.84 27.86
CA HIS A 498 14.32 2.83 28.49
C HIS A 498 13.65 3.56 29.66
N GLY A 499 12.42 3.21 30.02
CA GLY A 499 11.65 3.89 31.08
C GLY A 499 11.36 5.37 30.74
N LEU A 500 11.30 5.70 29.45
CA LEU A 500 11.08 7.07 28.99
C LEU A 500 9.58 7.33 28.82
N ASN A 501 9.10 8.40 29.44
CA ASN A 501 7.76 8.91 29.17
C ASN A 501 7.89 10.06 28.15
N PHE A 502 7.30 9.85 26.95
CA PHE A 502 7.33 10.84 25.87
C PHE A 502 6.31 11.96 26.08
N GLY A 503 5.35 11.80 26.98
CA GLY A 503 4.32 12.78 27.25
C GLY A 503 2.90 12.29 26.99
N ASN A 504 1.96 13.21 27.11
CA ASN A 504 0.53 12.91 27.10
C ASN A 504 -0.19 13.80 26.10
N ILE A 505 -1.32 13.30 25.56
CA ILE A 505 -2.29 14.13 24.82
C ILE A 505 -3.66 14.04 25.50
N GLU A 506 -4.42 15.12 25.42
CA GLU A 506 -5.83 15.13 25.82
C GLU A 506 -6.74 14.97 24.62
N ILE A 507 -7.68 14.03 24.72
CA ILE A 507 -8.74 13.80 23.73
C ILE A 507 -10.04 14.32 24.27
N TYR A 508 -10.65 15.24 23.52
CA TYR A 508 -11.90 15.89 23.87
C TYR A 508 -13.12 15.23 23.17
N PRO A 509 -14.35 15.46 23.66
CA PRO A 509 -15.56 14.86 23.11
C PRO A 509 -15.82 15.07 21.61
N ASN A 510 -15.25 16.13 21.03
CA ASN A 510 -15.44 16.48 19.61
C ASN A 510 -14.23 16.11 18.73
N ASP A 511 -13.22 15.47 19.30
CA ASP A 511 -12.06 15.06 18.53
C ASP A 511 -12.39 13.93 17.56
N SER A 512 -11.72 13.96 16.43
CA SER A 512 -11.74 12.93 15.37
C SER A 512 -10.39 12.24 15.30
N LEU A 513 -10.26 11.19 14.48
CA LEU A 513 -8.96 10.57 14.21
C LEU A 513 -7.94 11.60 13.69
N GLN A 514 -8.37 12.52 12.80
CA GLN A 514 -7.50 13.57 12.31
C GLN A 514 -7.05 14.53 13.41
N SER A 515 -7.94 14.84 14.38
CA SER A 515 -7.56 15.66 15.53
C SER A 515 -6.49 15.00 16.39
N ILE A 516 -6.57 13.68 16.60
CA ILE A 516 -5.56 12.91 17.35
C ILE A 516 -4.22 12.98 16.62
N VAL A 517 -4.19 12.71 15.31
CA VAL A 517 -2.98 12.82 14.50
C VAL A 517 -2.34 14.20 14.63
N ASN A 518 -3.14 15.25 14.51
CA ASN A 518 -2.63 16.62 14.62
C ASN A 518 -2.06 16.90 16.03
N LYS A 519 -2.72 16.42 17.08
CA LYS A 519 -2.27 16.60 18.47
C LYS A 519 -0.94 15.91 18.75
N ILE A 520 -0.77 14.67 18.28
CA ILE A 520 0.49 13.94 18.44
C ILE A 520 1.59 14.62 17.66
N ASN A 521 1.39 14.88 16.36
CA ASN A 521 2.42 15.40 15.48
C ASN A 521 2.79 16.88 15.74
N SER A 522 1.94 17.64 16.41
CA SER A 522 2.23 19.03 16.81
C SER A 522 2.74 19.19 18.24
N ASN A 523 2.74 18.11 19.04
CA ASN A 523 3.25 18.16 20.40
C ASN A 523 4.78 18.02 20.41
N PRO A 524 5.55 19.05 20.81
CA PRO A 524 7.00 19.03 20.74
C PRO A 524 7.66 17.98 21.66
N ASP A 525 6.98 17.57 22.73
CA ASP A 525 7.51 16.56 23.66
C ASP A 525 7.38 15.14 23.08
N ILE A 526 6.44 14.92 22.15
CA ILE A 526 6.07 13.61 21.59
C ILE A 526 6.62 13.40 20.19
N ASN A 527 6.54 14.41 19.32
CA ASN A 527 6.74 14.29 17.87
C ASN A 527 8.18 13.97 17.43
N GLU A 528 9.16 14.08 18.31
CA GLU A 528 10.54 13.66 18.02
C GLU A 528 10.67 12.13 17.96
N ASN A 529 9.85 11.41 18.75
CA ASN A 529 9.92 9.96 18.88
C ASN A 529 8.68 9.26 18.33
N ILE A 530 7.51 9.87 18.47
CA ILE A 530 6.22 9.27 18.10
C ILE A 530 5.62 10.03 16.93
N ARG A 531 5.16 9.29 15.95
CA ARG A 531 4.43 9.82 14.80
C ARG A 531 3.05 9.17 14.71
N ALA A 532 2.06 9.98 14.38
CA ALA A 532 0.73 9.49 14.07
C ALA A 532 0.38 9.75 12.61
N SER A 533 -0.33 8.84 11.98
CA SER A 533 -0.78 8.95 10.60
C SER A 533 -2.15 8.29 10.40
N LEU A 534 -2.86 8.70 9.35
CA LEU A 534 -4.08 8.02 8.90
C LEU A 534 -3.73 7.17 7.68
N ILE A 535 -3.78 5.86 7.86
CA ILE A 535 -3.51 4.89 6.80
C ILE A 535 -4.83 4.54 6.10
N PRO A 536 -4.96 4.78 4.79
CA PRO A 536 -6.12 4.34 4.03
C PRO A 536 -6.29 2.82 4.12
N ASN A 537 -7.51 2.36 4.42
CA ASN A 537 -7.81 0.93 4.51
C ASN A 537 -9.27 0.70 4.08
N GLY A 538 -9.47 0.19 2.86
CA GLY A 538 -10.78 0.08 2.25
C GLY A 538 -11.47 1.45 2.15
N ASP A 539 -12.73 1.52 2.60
CA ASP A 539 -13.54 2.75 2.55
C ASP A 539 -13.26 3.71 3.73
N GLY A 540 -12.26 3.43 4.56
CA GLY A 540 -11.95 4.22 5.75
C GLY A 540 -10.46 4.40 6.00
N PHE A 541 -10.15 4.76 7.24
CA PHE A 541 -8.78 5.00 7.71
C PHE A 541 -8.53 4.27 9.01
N MET A 542 -7.31 3.76 9.18
CA MET A 542 -6.75 3.36 10.46
C MET A 542 -5.91 4.50 11.02
N LEU A 543 -6.04 4.77 12.31
CA LEU A 543 -5.07 5.58 13.03
C LEU A 543 -3.87 4.67 13.32
N ARG A 544 -2.72 5.01 12.76
CA ARG A 544 -1.43 4.42 13.09
C ARG A 544 -0.67 5.36 14.00
N ILE A 545 -0.10 4.82 15.08
CA ILE A 545 0.81 5.50 15.97
C ILE A 545 2.06 4.65 16.04
N GLU A 546 3.21 5.23 15.73
CA GLU A 546 4.48 4.50 15.65
C GLU A 546 5.59 5.23 16.38
N ASP A 547 6.47 4.48 17.05
CA ASP A 547 7.77 4.98 17.48
C ASP A 547 8.71 4.97 16.26
N VAL A 548 9.20 6.15 15.88
CA VAL A 548 10.06 6.32 14.70
C VAL A 548 11.50 5.86 14.93
N THR A 549 11.87 5.62 16.18
CA THR A 549 13.18 5.08 16.57
C THR A 549 13.20 3.55 16.55
N GLY A 550 12.02 2.91 16.44
CA GLY A 550 11.85 1.46 16.42
C GLY A 550 11.90 0.80 17.77
N ASN A 551 11.80 1.57 18.87
CA ASN A 551 11.67 1.06 20.22
C ASN A 551 10.25 0.55 20.49
N GLN A 552 10.07 -0.20 21.55
CA GLN A 552 8.74 -0.62 21.97
C GLN A 552 7.93 0.55 22.48
N LEU A 553 6.77 0.76 21.89
CA LEU A 553 5.82 1.80 22.26
C LEU A 553 4.74 1.20 23.17
N GLU A 554 4.43 1.85 24.28
CA GLU A 554 3.24 1.58 25.08
C GLU A 554 2.33 2.80 25.05
N ILE A 555 1.05 2.55 24.78
CA ILE A 555 0.00 3.56 24.78
C ILE A 555 -1.03 3.17 25.83
N SER A 556 -1.24 4.03 26.83
CA SER A 556 -2.16 3.78 27.92
C SER A 556 -3.12 4.94 28.16
N GLU A 557 -4.28 4.63 28.77
CA GLU A 557 -5.24 5.63 29.24
C GLU A 557 -5.03 5.91 30.71
N THR A 558 -4.51 7.10 31.04
CA THR A 558 -4.22 7.50 32.43
C THR A 558 -5.40 8.22 33.10
N THR A 559 -6.54 8.33 32.43
CA THR A 559 -7.79 8.90 33.00
C THR A 559 -8.43 7.94 33.99
N VAL A 560 -8.78 8.42 35.18
CA VAL A 560 -9.42 7.60 36.22
C VAL A 560 -10.85 8.08 36.46
N PRO A 561 -11.88 7.20 36.41
CA PRO A 561 -11.79 5.80 35.95
C PRO A 561 -11.52 5.71 34.44
N GLN A 562 -10.83 4.67 34.02
CA GLN A 562 -10.57 4.41 32.60
C GLN A 562 -11.88 4.37 31.80
N SER A 563 -11.90 5.00 30.65
CA SER A 563 -13.10 5.11 29.81
C SER A 563 -13.29 3.97 28.82
N GLY A 564 -12.28 3.08 28.70
CA GLY A 564 -12.19 2.04 27.68
C GLY A 564 -12.06 2.61 26.28
N PHE A 565 -11.41 3.75 26.13
CA PHE A 565 -11.23 4.43 24.84
C PHE A 565 -10.37 3.60 23.88
N ILE A 566 -9.25 3.07 24.36
CA ILE A 566 -8.30 2.26 23.56
C ILE A 566 -9.03 1.06 22.96
N GLU A 567 -9.80 0.30 23.76
CA GLU A 567 -10.60 -0.82 23.28
C GLU A 567 -11.70 -0.37 22.28
N ARG A 568 -12.35 0.76 22.56
CA ARG A 568 -13.44 1.28 21.73
C ARG A 568 -12.98 1.65 20.34
N ILE A 569 -11.82 2.24 20.18
CA ILE A 569 -11.22 2.53 18.87
C ILE A 569 -10.45 1.33 18.31
N GLY A 570 -10.29 0.26 19.10
CA GLY A 570 -9.55 -0.95 18.73
C GLY A 570 -8.07 -0.70 18.55
N LEU A 571 -7.48 0.26 19.30
CA LEU A 571 -6.06 0.56 19.23
C LEU A 571 -5.26 -0.57 19.90
N SER A 572 -4.44 -1.24 19.14
CA SER A 572 -3.63 -2.38 19.59
C SER A 572 -2.34 -2.46 18.80
N VAL A 573 -1.39 -3.25 19.29
CA VAL A 573 -0.19 -3.60 18.52
C VAL A 573 -0.58 -4.08 17.14
N SER A 574 0.07 -3.52 16.14
CA SER A 574 -0.27 -3.70 14.73
C SER A 574 0.13 -5.09 14.21
N ASN A 575 -0.71 -5.69 13.37
CA ASN A 575 -0.33 -6.84 12.56
C ASN A 575 0.52 -6.49 11.33
N CYS A 576 0.93 -5.23 11.19
CA CYS A 576 1.69 -4.75 10.04
C CYS A 576 3.00 -5.53 9.86
N GLY A 577 3.16 -6.20 8.71
CA GLY A 577 4.33 -7.02 8.41
C GLY A 577 4.29 -8.44 9.01
N MET A 578 3.19 -8.83 9.67
CA MET A 578 3.01 -10.16 10.25
C MET A 578 3.27 -11.27 9.23
N ALA A 579 2.71 -11.15 8.02
CA ALA A 579 2.90 -12.11 6.96
C ALA A 579 4.37 -12.26 6.53
N GLY A 580 5.17 -11.20 6.67
CA GLY A 580 6.59 -11.19 6.31
C GLY A 580 7.51 -11.82 7.37
N SER A 581 7.04 -11.98 8.61
CA SER A 581 7.84 -12.49 9.74
C SER A 581 7.33 -13.79 10.33
N LEU A 582 6.11 -14.22 9.97
CA LEU A 582 5.51 -15.43 10.51
C LEU A 582 6.38 -16.66 10.22
N SER A 583 6.64 -17.47 11.23
CA SER A 583 7.42 -18.71 11.13
C SER A 583 6.90 -19.76 12.10
N VAL A 584 7.20 -21.03 11.83
CA VAL A 584 7.02 -22.08 12.83
C VAL A 584 8.10 -21.92 13.89
N ARG A 585 7.72 -22.05 15.14
CA ARG A 585 8.61 -21.94 16.31
C ARG A 585 9.83 -22.89 16.17
N LYS A 586 11.02 -22.35 16.48
CA LYS A 586 12.29 -23.06 16.19
C LYS A 586 12.48 -24.34 16.97
N ASP A 587 12.05 -24.39 18.23
CA ASP A 587 12.12 -25.58 19.08
C ASP A 587 11.25 -26.73 18.54
N LEU A 588 10.04 -26.44 18.05
CA LEU A 588 9.20 -27.44 17.38
C LEU A 588 9.84 -27.99 16.11
N LYS A 589 10.63 -27.18 15.37
CA LYS A 589 11.37 -27.67 14.20
C LYS A 589 12.49 -28.64 14.58
N VAL A 590 13.12 -28.40 15.74
CA VAL A 590 14.18 -29.26 16.27
C VAL A 590 13.59 -30.53 16.89
N SER A 591 12.47 -30.38 17.61
CA SER A 591 11.82 -31.44 18.38
C SER A 591 10.31 -31.54 18.04
N PRO A 592 9.94 -32.11 16.86
CA PRO A 592 8.55 -32.21 16.43
C PRO A 592 7.63 -32.98 17.40
N GLU A 593 8.22 -33.80 18.25
CA GLU A 593 7.53 -34.53 19.31
C GLU A 593 6.94 -33.60 20.38
N GLN A 594 7.38 -32.35 20.47
CA GLN A 594 6.84 -31.35 21.40
C GLN A 594 5.56 -30.66 20.86
N ILE A 595 5.05 -31.04 19.71
CA ILE A 595 3.73 -30.57 19.25
C ILE A 595 2.66 -31.12 20.21
N ALA A 596 1.89 -30.20 20.80
CA ALA A 596 0.83 -30.54 21.73
C ALA A 596 -0.31 -31.30 21.04
N GLY A 597 -0.59 -32.52 21.46
CA GLY A 597 -1.69 -33.34 20.92
C GLY A 597 -2.88 -33.42 21.84
N GLY A 598 -2.67 -33.36 23.15
CA GLY A 598 -3.71 -33.53 24.15
C GLY A 598 -3.43 -32.73 25.44
N THR A 599 -4.23 -32.98 26.45
CA THR A 599 -4.07 -32.44 27.81
C THR A 599 -3.95 -33.56 28.84
N PRO A 600 -3.28 -33.39 29.97
CA PRO A 600 -3.35 -34.31 31.08
C PRO A 600 -4.81 -34.49 31.55
N GLU A 601 -5.19 -35.71 31.90
CA GLU A 601 -6.53 -36.06 32.36
C GLU A 601 -6.49 -36.37 33.87
N PHE A 602 -7.45 -35.82 34.64
CA PHE A 602 -7.57 -36.13 36.06
C PHE A 602 -8.28 -37.47 36.26
N ASN A 603 -7.61 -38.40 36.91
CA ASN A 603 -8.17 -39.69 37.31
C ASN A 603 -8.76 -39.56 38.72
N PRO A 604 -10.09 -39.56 38.90
CA PRO A 604 -10.72 -39.43 40.22
C PRO A 604 -10.46 -40.60 41.15
N THR A 605 -10.03 -41.76 40.62
CA THR A 605 -9.73 -42.96 41.43
C THR A 605 -8.35 -42.84 42.07
N SER A 606 -7.35 -42.40 41.33
CA SER A 606 -6.00 -42.19 41.85
C SER A 606 -5.83 -40.81 42.50
N GLY A 607 -6.73 -39.87 42.21
CA GLY A 607 -6.61 -38.48 42.64
C GLY A 607 -5.46 -37.74 41.96
N LYS A 608 -4.96 -38.23 40.84
CA LYS A 608 -3.79 -37.73 40.11
C LYS A 608 -4.14 -37.39 38.65
N TYR A 609 -3.37 -36.52 38.08
CA TYR A 609 -3.34 -36.27 36.63
C TYR A 609 -2.48 -37.33 35.96
N GLU A 610 -2.96 -37.83 34.86
CA GLU A 610 -2.31 -38.88 34.04
C GLU A 610 -2.14 -38.38 32.61
N GLN A 611 -1.00 -38.68 31.99
CA GLN A 611 -0.75 -38.44 30.60
C GLN A 611 -1.05 -39.69 29.77
N ASN A 612 -1.87 -39.54 28.76
CA ASN A 612 -2.19 -40.63 27.85
C ASN A 612 -1.73 -40.27 26.40
N PRO A 613 -0.83 -41.07 25.79
CA PRO A 613 -0.31 -40.78 24.45
C PRO A 613 -1.38 -40.76 23.36
N ALA A 614 -2.54 -41.34 23.59
CA ALA A 614 -3.66 -41.38 22.63
C ALA A 614 -4.63 -40.21 22.82
N THR A 615 -4.46 -39.35 23.83
CA THR A 615 -5.32 -38.18 24.03
C THR A 615 -5.06 -37.15 22.91
N ASN A 616 -6.10 -36.84 22.14
CA ASN A 616 -6.02 -36.02 20.94
C ASN A 616 -7.00 -34.83 20.95
N ASN A 617 -7.48 -34.42 22.12
CA ASN A 617 -8.46 -33.34 22.25
C ASN A 617 -7.91 -32.00 21.68
N ILE A 618 -6.65 -31.69 21.90
CA ILE A 618 -5.99 -30.47 21.37
C ILE A 618 -5.77 -30.61 19.86
N ALA A 619 -5.30 -31.77 19.38
CA ALA A 619 -5.13 -32.01 17.95
C ALA A 619 -6.45 -31.87 17.18
N ASN A 620 -7.56 -32.39 17.76
CA ASN A 620 -8.90 -32.21 17.22
C ASN A 620 -9.35 -30.73 17.25
N ALA A 621 -9.02 -30.00 18.30
CA ALA A 621 -9.32 -28.57 18.40
C ALA A 621 -8.51 -27.75 17.38
N LEU A 622 -7.23 -28.09 17.14
CA LEU A 622 -6.38 -27.48 16.09
C LEU A 622 -6.95 -27.73 14.69
N SER A 623 -7.39 -28.97 14.39
CA SER A 623 -8.07 -29.29 13.14
C SER A 623 -9.35 -28.46 12.96
N LYS A 624 -10.11 -28.27 14.03
CA LYS A 624 -11.35 -27.48 14.04
C LYS A 624 -11.12 -25.99 13.73
N VAL A 625 -9.98 -25.41 14.08
CA VAL A 625 -9.66 -24.00 13.75
C VAL A 625 -9.88 -23.71 12.25
N PHE A 626 -9.58 -24.65 11.37
CA PHE A 626 -9.69 -24.50 9.94
C PHE A 626 -11.12 -24.70 9.40
N SER A 627 -11.91 -25.52 10.06
CA SER A 627 -13.30 -25.79 9.69
C SER A 627 -14.28 -24.79 10.30
N ASP A 628 -13.96 -24.22 11.44
CA ASP A 628 -14.77 -23.24 12.12
C ASP A 628 -14.58 -21.85 11.48
N THR A 629 -15.63 -21.04 11.56
CA THR A 629 -15.56 -19.64 11.11
C THR A 629 -14.73 -18.81 12.08
N GLN A 630 -13.79 -18.04 11.54
CA GLN A 630 -12.97 -17.07 12.26
C GLN A 630 -13.41 -15.65 11.91
N THR A 631 -13.32 -14.75 12.86
CA THR A 631 -13.59 -13.32 12.61
C THR A 631 -12.34 -12.65 12.05
N PHE A 632 -12.45 -12.10 10.84
CA PHE A 632 -11.44 -11.27 10.22
C PHE A 632 -11.85 -9.81 10.32
N ALA A 633 -10.94 -8.94 10.73
CA ALA A 633 -11.16 -7.51 10.74
C ALA A 633 -11.23 -6.98 9.30
N GLN A 634 -11.78 -5.77 9.14
CA GLN A 634 -11.72 -5.09 7.84
C GLN A 634 -10.26 -4.83 7.47
N SER A 635 -9.84 -5.29 6.29
CA SER A 635 -8.49 -5.16 5.79
C SER A 635 -8.49 -4.91 4.30
N GLY A 636 -7.94 -3.77 3.88
CA GLY A 636 -7.97 -3.35 2.49
C GLY A 636 -9.38 -3.32 1.92
N SER A 637 -9.58 -3.98 0.80
CA SER A 637 -10.89 -4.09 0.13
C SER A 637 -11.81 -5.17 0.71
N ILE A 638 -11.35 -5.98 1.69
CA ILE A 638 -12.17 -7.01 2.34
C ILE A 638 -12.81 -6.40 3.59
N ALA A 639 -14.14 -6.33 3.61
CA ALA A 639 -14.87 -5.90 4.79
C ALA A 639 -14.74 -6.92 5.94
N LYS A 640 -15.00 -6.48 7.18
CA LYS A 640 -15.08 -7.40 8.32
C LYS A 640 -16.01 -8.57 8.00
N THR A 641 -15.52 -9.79 8.18
CA THR A 641 -16.24 -11.01 7.81
C THR A 641 -15.94 -12.16 8.76
N ASP A 642 -16.94 -13.04 8.94
CA ASP A 642 -16.81 -14.31 9.65
C ASP A 642 -16.77 -15.43 8.61
N THR A 643 -15.62 -16.08 8.45
CA THR A 643 -15.41 -17.11 7.45
C THR A 643 -14.27 -18.05 7.84
N THR A 644 -14.05 -19.13 7.11
CA THR A 644 -12.89 -20.01 7.35
C THR A 644 -11.60 -19.40 6.82
N LEU A 645 -10.46 -19.82 7.35
CA LEU A 645 -9.12 -19.40 6.90
C LEU A 645 -8.92 -19.61 5.39
N ALA A 646 -9.32 -20.78 4.88
CA ALA A 646 -9.20 -21.10 3.45
C ALA A 646 -10.10 -20.23 2.56
N ASN A 647 -11.33 -19.95 3.01
CA ASN A 647 -12.25 -19.08 2.27
C ASN A 647 -11.75 -17.62 2.26
N TYR A 648 -11.22 -17.12 3.37
CA TYR A 648 -10.60 -15.78 3.41
C TYR A 648 -9.44 -15.68 2.42
N ALA A 649 -8.53 -16.67 2.44
CA ALA A 649 -7.42 -16.76 1.50
C ALA A 649 -7.89 -16.81 0.04
N SER A 650 -8.97 -17.54 -0.25
CA SER A 650 -9.57 -17.58 -1.59
C SER A 650 -10.18 -16.25 -2.00
N THR A 651 -10.86 -15.57 -1.07
CA THR A 651 -11.44 -14.24 -1.28
C THR A 651 -10.34 -13.20 -1.56
N PHE A 652 -9.24 -13.27 -0.83
CA PHE A 652 -8.07 -12.41 -1.05
C PHE A 652 -7.53 -12.54 -2.49
N VAL A 653 -7.27 -13.77 -2.94
CA VAL A 653 -6.78 -14.01 -4.31
C VAL A 653 -7.83 -13.61 -5.36
N GLY A 654 -9.10 -13.92 -5.12
CA GLY A 654 -10.21 -13.57 -6.02
C GLY A 654 -10.42 -12.06 -6.19
N ASN A 655 -10.27 -11.30 -5.12
CA ASN A 655 -10.39 -9.84 -5.17
C ASN A 655 -9.31 -9.20 -6.05
N ILE A 656 -8.08 -9.69 -6.00
CA ILE A 656 -7.00 -9.18 -6.82
C ILE A 656 -7.24 -9.47 -8.30
N ALA A 657 -7.65 -10.69 -8.62
CA ALA A 657 -7.99 -11.06 -9.99
C ALA A 657 -9.17 -10.20 -10.53
N SER A 658 -10.17 -9.95 -9.70
CA SER A 658 -11.31 -9.08 -10.06
C SER A 658 -10.87 -7.63 -10.28
N GLN A 659 -10.00 -7.08 -9.45
CA GLN A 659 -9.48 -5.72 -9.60
C GLN A 659 -8.59 -5.62 -10.85
N ALA A 660 -7.70 -6.59 -11.10
CA ALA A 660 -6.87 -6.64 -12.29
C ALA A 660 -7.73 -6.64 -13.57
N SER A 661 -8.78 -7.48 -13.62
CA SER A 661 -9.73 -7.51 -14.73
C SER A 661 -10.46 -6.18 -14.91
N SER A 662 -10.90 -5.56 -13.81
CA SER A 662 -11.60 -4.27 -13.85
C SER A 662 -10.71 -3.13 -14.37
N TYR A 663 -9.43 -3.10 -14.00
CA TYR A 663 -8.49 -2.11 -14.53
C TYR A 663 -8.15 -2.37 -16.00
N ASP A 664 -8.03 -3.62 -16.43
CA ASP A 664 -7.79 -3.97 -17.83
C ASP A 664 -8.97 -3.58 -18.73
N GLU A 665 -10.21 -3.88 -18.32
CA GLU A 665 -11.42 -3.45 -19.00
C GLU A 665 -11.53 -1.92 -19.09
N ALA A 666 -11.24 -1.22 -17.98
CA ALA A 666 -11.26 0.24 -17.94
C ALA A 666 -10.18 0.85 -18.84
N LEU A 667 -8.99 0.27 -18.88
CA LEU A 667 -7.91 0.68 -19.77
C LEU A 667 -8.29 0.49 -21.24
N THR A 668 -8.83 -0.67 -21.59
CA THR A 668 -9.29 -0.98 -22.96
C THR A 668 -10.36 0.01 -23.41
N TYR A 669 -11.35 0.30 -22.56
CA TYR A 669 -12.37 1.31 -22.84
C TYR A 669 -11.73 2.70 -23.07
N GLN A 670 -10.82 3.12 -22.19
CA GLN A 670 -10.19 4.43 -22.26
C GLN A 670 -9.30 4.58 -23.50
N GLN A 671 -8.56 3.54 -23.86
CA GLN A 671 -7.75 3.51 -25.08
C GLN A 671 -8.63 3.61 -26.34
N THR A 672 -9.78 2.93 -26.36
CA THR A 672 -10.76 3.01 -27.44
C THR A 672 -11.32 4.43 -27.56
N LEU A 673 -11.63 5.09 -26.44
CA LEU A 673 -12.08 6.47 -26.41
C LEU A 673 -11.01 7.42 -26.95
N THR A 674 -9.77 7.30 -26.48
CA THR A 674 -8.61 8.10 -26.93
C THR A 674 -8.39 7.94 -28.43
N SER A 675 -8.44 6.71 -28.94
CA SER A 675 -8.33 6.41 -30.39
C SER A 675 -9.47 7.02 -31.18
N SER A 676 -10.70 7.01 -30.67
CA SER A 676 -11.86 7.63 -31.29
C SER A 676 -11.71 9.16 -31.40
N ILE A 677 -11.20 9.80 -30.35
CA ILE A 677 -10.92 11.25 -30.34
C ILE A 677 -9.81 11.56 -31.34
N ALA A 678 -8.72 10.80 -31.37
CA ALA A 678 -7.62 10.94 -32.32
C ALA A 678 -8.10 10.79 -33.77
N THR A 679 -9.00 9.84 -34.02
CA THR A 679 -9.61 9.65 -35.35
C THR A 679 -10.46 10.86 -35.76
N LYS A 680 -11.23 11.44 -34.84
CA LYS A 680 -12.01 12.67 -35.13
C LYS A 680 -11.09 13.86 -35.36
N GLU A 681 -10.02 14.00 -34.61
CA GLU A 681 -9.03 15.04 -34.78
C GLU A 681 -8.34 14.89 -36.16
N ALA A 682 -7.92 13.70 -36.54
CA ALA A 682 -7.31 13.42 -37.85
C ALA A 682 -8.23 13.75 -39.01
N LYS A 683 -9.56 13.66 -38.88
CA LYS A 683 -10.53 14.08 -39.89
C LYS A 683 -10.57 15.61 -40.09
N ILE A 684 -10.24 16.39 -39.06
CA ILE A 684 -10.23 17.86 -39.12
C ILE A 684 -8.85 18.37 -39.48
N SER A 685 -7.82 17.87 -38.82
CA SER A 685 -6.44 18.35 -38.92
C SER A 685 -5.59 17.57 -39.93
N GLY A 686 -6.02 16.40 -40.34
CA GLY A 686 -5.27 15.55 -41.28
C GLY A 686 -5.26 16.06 -42.69
N VAL A 687 -4.32 15.55 -43.48
CA VAL A 687 -4.18 15.87 -44.89
C VAL A 687 -5.01 14.88 -45.73
N ASP A 688 -5.96 15.39 -46.48
CA ASP A 688 -6.67 14.63 -47.52
C ASP A 688 -5.93 14.83 -48.85
N ILE A 689 -5.24 13.79 -49.32
CA ILE A 689 -4.41 13.85 -50.53
C ILE A 689 -5.23 14.21 -51.77
N ASP A 690 -6.46 13.71 -51.92
CA ASP A 690 -7.31 13.99 -53.05
C ASP A 690 -7.74 15.47 -53.08
N GLN A 691 -8.04 16.03 -51.90
CA GLN A 691 -8.33 17.45 -51.74
C GLN A 691 -7.12 18.31 -52.07
N GLU A 692 -5.94 17.96 -51.59
CA GLU A 692 -4.68 18.68 -51.85
C GLU A 692 -4.30 18.62 -53.33
N LEU A 693 -4.43 17.47 -53.98
CA LEU A 693 -4.18 17.33 -55.42
C LEU A 693 -5.15 18.17 -56.25
N SER A 694 -6.43 18.22 -55.86
CA SER A 694 -7.42 19.07 -56.51
C SER A 694 -7.06 20.55 -56.40
N GLN A 695 -6.62 21.00 -55.21
CA GLN A 695 -6.15 22.37 -54.97
C GLN A 695 -4.85 22.67 -55.74
N MET A 696 -3.94 21.70 -55.84
CA MET A 696 -2.72 21.82 -56.62
C MET A 696 -3.02 22.16 -58.07
N ILE A 697 -3.97 21.45 -58.69
CA ILE A 697 -4.41 21.72 -60.07
C ILE A 697 -4.98 23.12 -60.19
N ILE A 698 -5.80 23.59 -59.24
CA ILE A 698 -6.37 24.92 -59.25
C ILE A 698 -5.27 25.99 -59.21
N PHE A 699 -4.29 25.85 -58.29
CA PHE A 699 -3.20 26.83 -58.20
C PHE A 699 -2.21 26.75 -59.35
N GLN A 700 -1.98 25.60 -59.98
CA GLN A 700 -1.23 25.47 -61.23
C GLN A 700 -1.91 26.21 -62.36
N GLN A 701 -3.25 26.07 -62.45
CA GLN A 701 -4.02 26.82 -63.49
C GLN A 701 -4.00 28.33 -63.19
N THR A 702 -4.12 28.71 -61.93
CA THR A 702 -4.04 30.12 -61.48
C THR A 702 -2.68 30.73 -61.85
N TYR A 703 -1.60 29.99 -61.55
CA TYR A 703 -0.24 30.41 -61.91
C TYR A 703 -0.09 30.60 -63.45
N ALA A 704 -0.56 29.64 -64.25
CA ALA A 704 -0.51 29.69 -65.68
C ALA A 704 -1.34 30.86 -66.28
N ALA A 705 -2.51 31.14 -65.69
CA ALA A 705 -3.34 32.27 -66.04
C ALA A 705 -2.66 33.62 -65.75
N CYS A 706 -2.11 33.76 -64.52
CA CYS A 706 -1.34 34.95 -64.11
C CYS A 706 -0.09 35.15 -65.01
N ALA A 707 0.61 34.08 -65.37
CA ALA A 707 1.78 34.12 -66.24
C ALA A 707 1.39 34.61 -67.68
N LYS A 708 0.28 34.11 -68.23
CA LYS A 708 -0.25 34.60 -69.56
C LYS A 708 -0.64 36.08 -69.46
N ALA A 709 -1.33 36.50 -68.38
CA ALA A 709 -1.71 37.90 -68.18
C ALA A 709 -0.48 38.81 -68.06
N PHE A 710 0.54 38.35 -67.38
CA PHE A 710 1.84 39.04 -67.21
C PHE A 710 2.52 39.21 -68.60
N THR A 711 2.62 38.13 -69.37
CA THR A 711 3.22 38.17 -70.72
C THR A 711 2.46 39.12 -71.62
N ALA A 712 1.12 39.03 -71.69
CA ALA A 712 0.31 39.93 -72.46
C ALA A 712 0.46 41.40 -72.07
N SER A 713 0.49 41.69 -70.74
CA SER A 713 0.72 43.06 -70.27
C SER A 713 2.13 43.57 -70.62
N LYS A 714 3.13 42.69 -70.57
CA LYS A 714 4.51 43.00 -70.98
C LYS A 714 4.57 43.31 -72.52
N GLU A 715 3.96 42.48 -73.37
CA GLU A 715 3.93 42.70 -74.79
C GLU A 715 3.28 44.02 -75.16
N ILE A 716 2.19 44.40 -74.48
CA ILE A 716 1.53 45.70 -74.67
C ILE A 716 2.48 46.85 -74.25
N MET A 717 3.19 46.68 -73.18
CA MET A 717 4.14 47.67 -72.68
C MET A 717 5.34 47.84 -73.65
N ASP A 718 5.87 46.71 -74.12
CA ASP A 718 6.95 46.72 -75.13
C ASP A 718 6.49 47.39 -76.47
N MET A 719 5.23 47.14 -76.89
CA MET A 719 4.63 47.85 -78.05
C MET A 719 4.52 49.35 -77.81
N LEU A 720 4.09 49.78 -76.65
CA LEU A 720 4.00 51.20 -76.30
C LEU A 720 5.37 51.87 -76.22
N LEU A 721 6.40 51.19 -75.70
CA LEU A 721 7.79 51.69 -75.69
C LEU A 721 8.39 51.79 -77.10
N ASN A 722 7.99 50.97 -78.07
CA ASN A 722 8.46 50.98 -79.40
C ASN A 722 7.68 52.02 -80.27
N ILE A 723 6.59 52.62 -79.79
CA ILE A 723 5.82 53.66 -80.45
C ILE A 723 6.31 55.09 -80.08
N VAL A 724 7.05 55.21 -78.98
CA VAL A 724 7.69 56.42 -78.53
C VAL A 724 9.13 56.46 -79.06
#